data_d856411ca111d037133a91eeb37873b8
#
_entry.id   d856411ca111d037133a91eeb37873b8
#
_cell.length_a   1.000
_cell.length_b   1.000
_cell.length_c   1.000
_cell.angle_alpha   90.00
_cell.angle_beta   90.00
_cell.angle_gamma   90.00
#
_symmetry.space_group_name_H-M   'P 1'
#
loop_
_entity.id
_entity.type
_entity.pdbx_description
1 polymer ?
#
loop_
_entity_poly.entity_id
_entity_poly.type
_entity_poly.pdbx_seq_one_letter_code
_entity_poly.pdbx_strand_id
1 'polypeptide(L)'
;MDFFEEQVVARKRTRRLALLFTLAVLGVIASVYLLAMLVSGLVSIDGAGVRYMTGDYENFAQLTLAFWDSGVFLFALGSTATVVGLGSLYKVAQLRAGGPAVALGLGGRRVDPDSTRLDERRLLNVVEEMAIASGVPAPEVYVLDREPGINAFAAGNTTSDAVIGVTQGTLQLLRRDELQGVIAHEFSHILNGDSRINLRAIGLLHGIFLLALIGRLLIRGSMHSGKKEGGGVAVIGVGLLAIGSIGVFFGRMIQSSISRQRELLADASAVQFTRDTDGLVGALKKIGGASSRSHLQTPKADEASHIFFSDAVRRLRLFAGLFRTHPPLGERIRKLEPSWDGEFPEVPVPRIAEGMSSPPGPPGTLGYAFSEAPTELSVGQSLEHIGSPRPEQVAFARSLHAALPDLWIHAVHQAPMAQAMVFGLLLAQDEVLRGTELIRLEELTDPPTADLTLRFHAEAVDRSSAEKIALVEMALPTLRNLSADEYERFRHVVDTLMQSDRRIDLFEYTLSRMIQRHLARHFEGAGPAPLKFRSLRALVPDMRVLIATLARVGSRTEEAAERAYRHGVQTLHLGDAAGAIPAERECTLAAVDRALSRYDSAAPALKRELMLACAATVMADDKVTDREAELIRAIGDALDCPVPPFVQSE
;
A
#
# COMPACT_ATOMS: atom_id res chain seq x y z
N MET A 1 17.64 3.56 2.53
CA MET A 1 16.63 3.76 3.61
C MET A 1 16.31 2.40 4.17
N ASP A 2 16.23 2.24 5.49
CA ASP A 2 15.96 0.92 6.09
C ASP A 2 14.42 0.70 6.18
N PHE A 3 13.87 -0.20 5.36
CA PHE A 3 12.46 -0.57 5.32
C PHE A 3 11.91 -0.96 6.71
N PHE A 4 12.68 -1.72 7.49
CA PHE A 4 12.26 -2.16 8.82
C PHE A 4 12.23 -1.00 9.84
N GLU A 5 13.15 -0.06 9.71
CA GLU A 5 13.17 1.14 10.53
C GLU A 5 11.96 2.04 10.20
N GLU A 6 11.63 2.20 8.93
CA GLU A 6 10.43 2.94 8.48
C GLU A 6 9.14 2.30 8.99
N GLN A 7 9.03 0.97 9.02
CA GLN A 7 7.87 0.30 9.65
C GLN A 7 7.75 0.62 11.15
N VAL A 8 8.86 0.69 11.89
CA VAL A 8 8.85 1.10 13.31
C VAL A 8 8.44 2.56 13.46
N VAL A 9 8.95 3.43 12.59
CA VAL A 9 8.59 4.86 12.56
C VAL A 9 7.11 5.02 12.21
N ALA A 10 6.58 4.29 11.23
CA ALA A 10 5.17 4.30 10.86
C ALA A 10 4.25 3.90 12.03
N ARG A 11 4.65 2.91 12.83
CA ARG A 11 3.91 2.52 14.05
C ARG A 11 3.94 3.62 15.13
N LYS A 12 5.09 4.27 15.34
CA LYS A 12 5.20 5.41 16.29
C LYS A 12 4.32 6.58 15.84
N ARG A 13 4.27 6.88 14.55
CA ARG A 13 3.41 7.91 13.97
C ARG A 13 1.93 7.59 14.14
N THR A 14 1.52 6.33 13.93
CA THR A 14 0.14 5.90 14.18
C THR A 14 -0.28 6.14 15.63
N ARG A 15 0.60 5.89 16.62
CA ARG A 15 0.31 6.19 18.04
C ARG A 15 0.19 7.69 18.30
N ARG A 16 1.05 8.52 17.71
CA ARG A 16 0.94 9.99 17.79
C ARG A 16 -0.37 10.48 17.18
N LEU A 17 -0.76 9.95 16.01
CA LEU A 17 -2.03 10.28 15.38
C LEU A 17 -3.21 9.94 16.29
N ALA A 18 -3.22 8.77 16.92
CA ALA A 18 -4.26 8.37 17.86
C ALA A 18 -4.32 9.29 19.09
N LEU A 19 -3.17 9.67 19.67
CA LEU A 19 -3.10 10.61 20.78
C LEU A 19 -3.67 11.99 20.40
N LEU A 20 -3.22 12.53 19.28
CA LEU A 20 -3.66 13.85 18.80
C LEU A 20 -5.15 13.85 18.44
N PHE A 21 -5.64 12.75 17.87
CA PHE A 21 -7.08 12.55 17.63
C PHE A 21 -7.86 12.55 18.95
N THR A 22 -7.39 11.83 19.96
CA THR A 22 -8.04 11.82 21.29
C THR A 22 -8.10 13.23 21.89
N LEU A 23 -7.00 13.98 21.82
CA LEU A 23 -6.96 15.36 22.30
C LEU A 23 -7.93 16.27 21.51
N ALA A 24 -8.01 16.10 20.18
CA ALA A 24 -8.97 16.82 19.34
C ALA A 24 -10.41 16.51 19.72
N VAL A 25 -10.75 15.23 19.97
CA VAL A 25 -12.10 14.82 20.40
C VAL A 25 -12.44 15.41 21.77
N LEU A 26 -11.51 15.41 22.72
CA LEU A 26 -11.70 16.05 24.03
C LEU A 26 -11.96 17.56 23.88
N GLY A 27 -11.21 18.23 23.01
CA GLY A 27 -11.44 19.64 22.68
C GLY A 27 -12.80 19.89 22.04
N VAL A 28 -13.24 19.00 21.15
CA VAL A 28 -14.59 19.05 20.56
C VAL A 28 -15.67 18.86 21.62
N ILE A 29 -15.53 17.88 22.52
CA ILE A 29 -16.47 17.65 23.64
C ILE A 29 -16.60 18.90 24.51
N ALA A 30 -15.47 19.50 24.90
CA ALA A 30 -15.47 20.73 25.67
C ALA A 30 -16.17 21.88 24.92
N SER A 31 -15.94 22.03 23.62
CA SER A 31 -16.59 23.05 22.79
C SER A 31 -18.08 22.82 22.61
N VAL A 32 -18.52 21.57 22.45
CA VAL A 32 -19.96 21.19 22.39
C VAL A 32 -20.63 21.43 23.74
N TYR A 33 -19.93 21.14 24.84
CA TYR A 33 -20.41 21.44 26.18
C TYR A 33 -20.67 22.93 26.38
N LEU A 34 -19.69 23.80 26.02
CA LEU A 34 -19.84 25.24 26.09
C LEU A 34 -20.98 25.75 25.19
N LEU A 35 -21.14 25.19 24.00
CA LEU A 35 -22.26 25.51 23.13
C LEU A 35 -23.60 25.11 23.73
N ALA A 36 -23.70 23.93 24.35
CA ALA A 36 -24.90 23.46 25.01
C ALA A 36 -25.26 24.30 26.23
N MET A 37 -24.29 24.74 27.04
CA MET A 37 -24.48 25.68 28.15
C MET A 37 -25.01 27.04 27.66
N LEU A 38 -24.49 27.55 26.55
CA LEU A 38 -24.96 28.80 25.94
C LEU A 38 -26.41 28.67 25.43
N VAL A 39 -26.72 27.58 24.74
CA VAL A 39 -28.05 27.37 24.12
C VAL A 39 -29.10 27.08 25.16
N SER A 40 -28.78 26.39 26.25
CA SER A 40 -29.69 26.13 27.35
C SER A 40 -30.04 27.38 28.18
N GLY A 41 -29.36 28.51 27.93
CA GLY A 41 -29.54 29.75 28.65
C GLY A 41 -28.92 29.74 30.06
N LEU A 42 -28.18 28.68 30.41
CA LEU A 42 -27.45 28.59 31.69
C LEU A 42 -26.29 29.59 31.75
N VAL A 43 -25.77 30.02 30.58
CA VAL A 43 -24.72 31.03 30.43
C VAL A 43 -25.18 32.07 29.41
N SER A 44 -25.10 33.36 29.73
CA SER A 44 -25.33 34.45 28.79
C SER A 44 -24.02 35.27 28.60
N ILE A 45 -23.80 35.73 27.40
CA ILE A 45 -22.69 36.64 27.06
C ILE A 45 -23.31 37.98 26.75
N ASP A 46 -23.05 38.96 27.58
CA ASP A 46 -23.46 40.35 27.36
C ASP A 46 -22.22 41.28 27.26
N GLY A 47 -22.41 42.54 26.91
CA GLY A 47 -21.32 43.51 26.76
C GLY A 47 -20.50 43.77 28.02
N ALA A 48 -20.90 43.29 29.17
CA ALA A 48 -20.23 43.42 30.49
C ALA A 48 -19.47 42.14 30.89
N GLY A 49 -19.57 41.03 30.09
CA GLY A 49 -18.90 39.76 30.36
C GLY A 49 -19.81 38.57 30.29
N VAL A 50 -19.39 37.46 30.90
CA VAL A 50 -20.15 36.20 30.98
C VAL A 50 -20.91 36.17 32.29
N ARG A 51 -22.26 36.12 32.22
CA ARG A 51 -23.13 35.96 33.42
C ARG A 51 -23.72 34.56 33.46
N TYR A 52 -23.72 34.00 34.66
CA TYR A 52 -24.47 32.78 34.95
C TYR A 52 -25.80 33.15 35.60
N MET A 53 -26.91 32.54 35.17
CA MET A 53 -28.28 32.95 35.54
C MET A 53 -28.64 32.83 37.03
N THR A 54 -27.75 32.37 37.92
CA THR A 54 -28.03 32.02 39.29
C THR A 54 -27.19 32.70 40.37
N GLY A 55 -26.42 33.75 40.12
CA GLY A 55 -25.75 34.48 41.20
C GLY A 55 -24.52 35.32 40.82
N ASP A 56 -24.16 36.26 41.70
CA ASP A 56 -22.91 37.01 41.69
C ASP A 56 -21.78 36.13 42.27
N TYR A 57 -20.70 35.93 41.54
CA TYR A 57 -19.55 35.11 41.96
C TYR A 57 -18.36 36.00 42.34
N GLU A 58 -17.95 35.88 43.58
CA GLU A 58 -16.83 36.68 44.12
C GLU A 58 -15.45 36.07 43.85
N ASN A 59 -15.36 34.77 43.48
CA ASN A 59 -14.10 34.07 43.30
C ASN A 59 -14.07 33.17 42.03
N PHE A 60 -12.91 33.06 41.40
CA PHE A 60 -12.68 32.18 40.23
C PHE A 60 -13.05 30.72 40.48
N ALA A 61 -12.86 30.22 41.71
CA ALA A 61 -13.24 28.84 42.08
C ALA A 61 -14.78 28.65 42.12
N GLN A 62 -15.54 29.64 42.58
CA GLN A 62 -17.02 29.62 42.54
C GLN A 62 -17.52 29.70 41.10
N LEU A 63 -16.89 30.51 40.27
CA LEU A 63 -17.18 30.61 38.83
C LEU A 63 -16.94 29.27 38.13
N THR A 64 -15.84 28.58 38.41
CA THR A 64 -15.52 27.26 37.80
C THR A 64 -16.51 26.18 38.25
N LEU A 65 -16.96 26.18 39.49
CA LEU A 65 -17.98 25.24 40.00
C LEU A 65 -19.36 25.52 39.38
N ALA A 66 -19.70 26.77 39.16
CA ALA A 66 -20.96 27.19 38.54
C ALA A 66 -21.00 26.88 37.01
N PHE A 67 -19.85 26.82 36.33
CA PHE A 67 -19.77 26.39 34.95
C PHE A 67 -19.88 24.87 34.76
N TRP A 68 -19.99 24.09 35.86
CA TRP A 68 -20.11 22.66 35.78
C TRP A 68 -21.55 22.20 35.99
N ASP A 69 -22.20 21.78 34.89
CA ASP A 69 -23.45 21.05 34.89
C ASP A 69 -23.22 19.63 34.40
N SER A 70 -23.41 18.65 35.29
CA SER A 70 -23.18 17.25 35.02
C SER A 70 -24.13 16.67 33.96
N GLY A 71 -25.37 17.15 33.90
CA GLY A 71 -26.35 16.71 32.91
C GLY A 71 -25.98 17.19 31.51
N VAL A 72 -25.65 18.48 31.37
CA VAL A 72 -25.20 19.06 30.10
C VAL A 72 -23.87 18.44 29.68
N PHE A 73 -22.93 18.19 30.61
CA PHE A 73 -21.67 17.53 30.30
C PHE A 73 -21.88 16.10 29.79
N LEU A 74 -22.70 15.29 30.47
CA LEU A 74 -23.01 13.92 30.04
C LEU A 74 -23.71 13.89 28.68
N PHE A 75 -24.58 14.85 28.41
CA PHE A 75 -25.20 15.01 27.09
C PHE A 75 -24.17 15.36 26.01
N ALA A 76 -23.31 16.35 26.25
CA ALA A 76 -22.28 16.75 25.32
C ALA A 76 -21.28 15.61 25.06
N LEU A 77 -20.83 14.92 26.11
CA LEU A 77 -19.96 13.76 26.03
C LEU A 77 -20.63 12.63 25.23
N GLY A 78 -21.83 12.24 25.61
CA GLY A 78 -22.54 11.12 24.98
C GLY A 78 -22.88 11.39 23.52
N SER A 79 -23.43 12.57 23.20
CA SER A 79 -23.77 12.93 21.81
C SER A 79 -22.54 13.05 20.94
N THR A 80 -21.49 13.73 21.39
CA THR A 80 -20.23 13.87 20.63
C THR A 80 -19.54 12.52 20.45
N ALA A 81 -19.39 11.73 21.52
CA ALA A 81 -18.77 10.40 21.45
C ALA A 81 -19.55 9.48 20.51
N THR A 82 -20.87 9.55 20.51
CA THR A 82 -21.72 8.77 19.60
C THR A 82 -21.50 9.19 18.14
N VAL A 83 -21.62 10.48 17.85
CA VAL A 83 -21.46 10.98 16.45
C VAL A 83 -20.06 10.73 15.94
N VAL A 84 -19.04 11.14 16.69
CA VAL A 84 -17.62 10.96 16.27
C VAL A 84 -17.25 9.48 16.25
N GLY A 85 -17.65 8.72 17.27
CA GLY A 85 -17.33 7.30 17.38
C GLY A 85 -18.00 6.47 16.28
N LEU A 86 -19.30 6.60 16.09
CA LEU A 86 -20.03 5.87 15.05
C LEU A 86 -19.62 6.31 13.65
N GLY A 87 -19.37 7.61 13.44
CA GLY A 87 -18.88 8.13 12.17
C GLY A 87 -17.50 7.61 11.80
N SER A 88 -16.57 7.63 12.75
CA SER A 88 -15.23 7.05 12.55
C SER A 88 -15.29 5.54 12.34
N LEU A 89 -16.10 4.82 13.13
CA LEU A 89 -16.27 3.38 13.02
C LEU A 89 -16.87 2.99 11.66
N TYR A 90 -17.91 3.70 11.22
CA TYR A 90 -18.50 3.51 9.89
C TYR A 90 -17.45 3.67 8.78
N LYS A 91 -16.68 4.77 8.83
CA LYS A 91 -15.65 5.03 7.82
C LYS A 91 -14.53 4.00 7.85
N VAL A 92 -14.07 3.62 9.05
CA VAL A 92 -13.06 2.55 9.21
C VAL A 92 -13.59 1.22 8.66
N ALA A 93 -14.87 0.90 8.91
CA ALA A 93 -15.48 -0.32 8.37
C ALA A 93 -15.57 -0.26 6.83
N GLN A 94 -15.94 0.89 6.25
CA GLN A 94 -15.94 1.10 4.80
C GLN A 94 -14.54 0.95 4.18
N LEU A 95 -13.50 1.44 4.87
CA LEU A 95 -12.11 1.39 4.42
C LEU A 95 -11.42 0.04 4.70
N ARG A 96 -12.11 -0.93 5.33
CA ARG A 96 -11.57 -2.29 5.54
C ARG A 96 -11.29 -3.02 4.23
N ALA A 97 -12.03 -2.71 3.16
CA ALA A 97 -11.78 -3.24 1.83
C ALA A 97 -10.48 -2.68 1.18
N GLY A 98 -9.71 -1.86 1.92
CA GLY A 98 -8.39 -1.38 1.50
C GLY A 98 -8.41 -0.34 0.39
N GLY A 99 -7.39 -0.39 -0.46
CA GLY A 99 -7.21 0.54 -1.56
C GLY A 99 -8.39 0.63 -2.54
N PRO A 100 -9.00 -0.50 -2.97
CA PRO A 100 -10.13 -0.48 -3.88
C PRO A 100 -11.30 0.37 -3.40
N ALA A 101 -11.62 0.33 -2.10
CA ALA A 101 -12.70 1.15 -1.52
C ALA A 101 -12.41 2.66 -1.64
N VAL A 102 -11.14 3.05 -1.53
CA VAL A 102 -10.73 4.45 -1.71
C VAL A 102 -10.87 4.86 -3.17
N ALA A 103 -10.32 4.07 -4.10
CA ALA A 103 -10.33 4.37 -5.52
C ALA A 103 -11.76 4.49 -6.07
N LEU A 104 -12.62 3.52 -5.77
CA LEU A 104 -14.05 3.56 -6.12
C LEU A 104 -14.76 4.73 -5.45
N GLY A 105 -14.43 5.00 -4.18
CA GLY A 105 -14.97 6.13 -3.44
C GLY A 105 -14.66 7.49 -4.08
N LEU A 106 -13.53 7.62 -4.75
CA LEU A 106 -13.11 8.81 -5.49
C LEU A 106 -13.70 8.88 -6.91
N GLY A 107 -14.44 7.86 -7.33
CA GLY A 107 -15.02 7.76 -8.68
C GLY A 107 -14.07 7.15 -9.70
N GLY A 108 -13.04 6.43 -9.23
CA GLY A 108 -12.12 5.70 -10.10
C GLY A 108 -12.79 4.49 -10.73
N ARG A 109 -12.53 4.29 -12.00
CA ARG A 109 -12.83 3.07 -12.74
C ARG A 109 -11.58 2.17 -12.70
N ARG A 110 -11.77 0.92 -12.37
CA ARG A 110 -10.70 -0.08 -12.47
C ARG A 110 -10.29 -0.24 -13.94
N VAL A 111 -8.99 -0.25 -14.18
CA VAL A 111 -8.44 -0.55 -15.51
C VAL A 111 -8.55 -2.06 -15.73
N ASP A 112 -9.04 -2.44 -16.89
CA ASP A 112 -9.02 -3.83 -17.32
C ASP A 112 -7.55 -4.25 -17.55
N PRO A 113 -7.05 -5.29 -16.89
CA PRO A 113 -5.70 -5.77 -17.13
C PRO A 113 -5.41 -6.09 -18.60
N ASP A 114 -6.41 -6.55 -19.36
CA ASP A 114 -6.30 -6.84 -20.79
C ASP A 114 -6.76 -5.66 -21.69
N SER A 115 -6.67 -4.43 -21.17
CA SER A 115 -7.07 -3.24 -21.90
C SER A 115 -6.29 -3.08 -23.22
N THR A 116 -7.02 -2.82 -24.30
CA THR A 116 -6.43 -2.54 -25.63
C THR A 116 -6.06 -1.07 -25.83
N ARG A 117 -6.43 -0.19 -24.89
CA ARG A 117 -6.12 1.24 -24.96
C ARG A 117 -4.65 1.48 -24.68
N LEU A 118 -3.97 2.15 -25.59
CA LEU A 118 -2.52 2.38 -25.51
C LEU A 118 -2.08 3.17 -24.27
N ASP A 119 -2.89 4.11 -23.82
CA ASP A 119 -2.64 4.91 -22.62
C ASP A 119 -2.74 4.06 -21.34
N GLU A 120 -3.74 3.18 -21.25
CA GLU A 120 -3.92 2.25 -20.15
C GLU A 120 -2.84 1.16 -20.13
N ARG A 121 -2.52 0.57 -21.28
CA ARG A 121 -1.42 -0.41 -21.40
C ARG A 121 -0.08 0.17 -20.96
N ARG A 122 0.21 1.42 -21.37
CA ARG A 122 1.43 2.11 -20.93
C ARG A 122 1.46 2.26 -19.41
N LEU A 123 0.33 2.58 -18.78
CA LEU A 123 0.22 2.67 -17.33
C LEU A 123 0.42 1.30 -16.67
N LEU A 124 -0.27 0.27 -17.15
CA LEU A 124 -0.14 -1.10 -16.64
C LEU A 124 1.30 -1.58 -16.70
N ASN A 125 1.97 -1.44 -17.85
CA ASN A 125 3.37 -1.84 -18.01
C ASN A 125 4.29 -1.13 -17.00
N VAL A 126 4.12 0.19 -16.80
CA VAL A 126 4.94 0.94 -15.84
C VAL A 126 4.69 0.46 -14.40
N VAL A 127 3.44 0.16 -14.05
CA VAL A 127 3.09 -0.35 -12.71
C VAL A 127 3.66 -1.76 -12.50
N GLU A 128 3.57 -2.64 -13.48
CA GLU A 128 4.11 -4.01 -13.43
C GLU A 128 5.63 -4.02 -13.33
N GLU A 129 6.31 -3.20 -14.14
CA GLU A 129 7.77 -3.04 -14.05
C GLU A 129 8.22 -2.57 -12.65
N MET A 130 7.49 -1.61 -12.07
CA MET A 130 7.79 -1.13 -10.71
C MET A 130 7.46 -2.16 -9.64
N ALA A 131 6.40 -2.97 -9.83
CA ALA A 131 6.04 -4.06 -8.93
C ALA A 131 7.14 -5.13 -8.90
N ILE A 132 7.57 -5.62 -10.07
CA ILE A 132 8.67 -6.59 -10.19
C ILE A 132 9.96 -6.02 -9.58
N ALA A 133 10.32 -4.76 -9.90
CA ALA A 133 11.53 -4.12 -9.39
C ALA A 133 11.57 -3.98 -7.87
N SER A 134 10.41 -3.80 -7.25
CA SER A 134 10.28 -3.59 -5.80
C SER A 134 9.97 -4.87 -5.02
N GLY A 135 9.68 -5.98 -5.70
CA GLY A 135 9.31 -7.25 -5.07
C GLY A 135 7.97 -7.16 -4.33
N VAL A 136 7.02 -6.38 -4.84
CA VAL A 136 5.65 -6.31 -4.33
C VAL A 136 4.68 -6.80 -5.40
N PRO A 137 3.56 -7.45 -5.02
CA PRO A 137 2.52 -7.80 -5.98
C PRO A 137 2.07 -6.58 -6.77
N ALA A 138 1.79 -6.76 -8.06
CA ALA A 138 1.28 -5.67 -8.89
C ALA A 138 0.00 -5.07 -8.26
N PRO A 139 -0.04 -3.76 -7.98
CA PRO A 139 -1.24 -3.11 -7.46
C PRO A 139 -2.34 -3.08 -8.52
N GLU A 140 -3.60 -3.13 -8.08
CA GLU A 140 -4.71 -2.83 -8.99
C GLU A 140 -4.65 -1.37 -9.44
N VAL A 141 -4.95 -1.14 -10.70
CA VAL A 141 -4.86 0.18 -11.32
C VAL A 141 -6.24 0.77 -11.55
N TYR A 142 -6.41 2.04 -11.19
CA TYR A 142 -7.64 2.80 -11.34
C TYR A 142 -7.43 4.10 -12.10
N VAL A 143 -8.40 4.49 -12.93
CA VAL A 143 -8.41 5.77 -13.64
C VAL A 143 -9.60 6.60 -13.22
N LEU A 144 -9.36 7.86 -12.87
CA LEU A 144 -10.38 8.87 -12.63
C LEU A 144 -10.69 9.56 -13.96
N ASP A 145 -11.57 8.97 -14.76
CA ASP A 145 -11.85 9.39 -16.14
C ASP A 145 -12.36 10.84 -16.26
N ARG A 146 -13.00 11.37 -15.20
CA ARG A 146 -13.58 12.73 -15.21
C ARG A 146 -12.64 13.81 -14.69
N GLU A 147 -11.41 13.44 -14.30
CA GLU A 147 -10.47 14.36 -13.68
C GLU A 147 -9.39 14.81 -14.67
N PRO A 148 -9.46 16.07 -15.16
CA PRO A 148 -8.53 16.59 -16.16
C PRO A 148 -7.19 17.04 -15.56
N GLY A 149 -7.09 17.21 -14.25
CA GLY A 149 -5.84 17.56 -13.58
C GLY A 149 -4.82 16.43 -13.65
N ILE A 150 -3.53 16.76 -13.53
CA ILE A 150 -2.45 15.76 -13.44
C ILE A 150 -2.31 15.35 -11.99
N ASN A 151 -2.72 14.14 -11.63
CA ASN A 151 -2.58 13.63 -10.27
C ASN A 151 -2.54 12.10 -10.24
N ALA A 152 -2.00 11.56 -9.15
CA ALA A 152 -1.97 10.14 -8.85
C ALA A 152 -2.16 9.92 -7.35
N PHE A 153 -2.38 8.69 -6.94
CA PHE A 153 -2.40 8.30 -5.52
C PHE A 153 -2.14 6.81 -5.35
N ALA A 154 -1.56 6.47 -4.21
CA ALA A 154 -1.50 5.11 -3.70
C ALA A 154 -2.36 4.96 -2.44
N ALA A 155 -3.16 3.90 -2.38
CA ALA A 155 -3.97 3.58 -1.21
C ALA A 155 -3.93 2.09 -0.90
N GLY A 156 -3.93 1.71 0.38
CA GLY A 156 -3.94 0.32 0.83
C GLY A 156 -3.53 0.19 2.29
N ASN A 157 -3.89 -0.91 2.92
CA ASN A 157 -3.48 -1.24 4.28
C ASN A 157 -2.18 -2.06 4.31
N THR A 158 -1.89 -2.76 3.23
CA THR A 158 -0.74 -3.63 3.04
C THR A 158 -0.28 -3.53 1.59
N THR A 159 0.87 -4.12 1.26
CA THR A 159 1.31 -4.27 -0.14
C THR A 159 0.34 -5.12 -0.96
N SER A 160 -0.38 -6.05 -0.32
CA SER A 160 -1.32 -6.96 -0.99
C SER A 160 -2.65 -6.31 -1.40
N ASP A 161 -3.13 -5.28 -0.69
CA ASP A 161 -4.38 -4.56 -0.99
C ASP A 161 -4.11 -3.13 -1.50
N ALA A 162 -2.87 -2.87 -1.90
CA ALA A 162 -2.48 -1.60 -2.49
C ALA A 162 -3.10 -1.42 -3.87
N VAL A 163 -3.50 -0.19 -4.16
CA VAL A 163 -3.97 0.24 -5.47
C VAL A 163 -3.23 1.50 -5.89
N ILE A 164 -3.09 1.69 -7.18
CA ILE A 164 -2.62 2.93 -7.78
C ILE A 164 -3.75 3.55 -8.58
N GLY A 165 -4.09 4.78 -8.29
CA GLY A 165 -5.05 5.56 -9.04
C GLY A 165 -4.38 6.72 -9.75
N VAL A 166 -4.74 6.95 -11.01
CA VAL A 166 -4.28 8.10 -11.79
C VAL A 166 -5.47 8.84 -12.38
N THR A 167 -5.30 10.12 -12.63
CA THR A 167 -6.32 10.92 -13.34
C THR A 167 -6.20 10.76 -14.85
N GLN A 168 -7.28 11.05 -15.58
CA GLN A 168 -7.25 11.08 -17.03
C GLN A 168 -6.21 12.08 -17.56
N GLY A 169 -6.04 13.22 -16.88
CA GLY A 169 -5.01 14.20 -17.22
C GLY A 169 -3.60 13.63 -17.14
N THR A 170 -3.30 12.79 -16.14
CA THR A 170 -2.03 12.08 -16.01
C THR A 170 -1.77 11.17 -17.21
N LEU A 171 -2.77 10.39 -17.64
CA LEU A 171 -2.64 9.49 -18.79
C LEU A 171 -2.38 10.23 -20.10
N GLN A 172 -3.06 11.36 -20.31
CA GLN A 172 -3.00 12.09 -21.58
C GLN A 172 -1.78 13.00 -21.70
N LEU A 173 -1.34 13.59 -20.59
CA LEU A 173 -0.35 14.67 -20.60
C LEU A 173 1.07 14.23 -20.25
N LEU A 174 1.23 13.13 -19.50
CA LEU A 174 2.55 12.64 -19.13
C LEU A 174 3.12 11.69 -20.19
N ARG A 175 4.41 11.85 -20.46
CA ARG A 175 5.20 10.87 -21.22
C ARG A 175 5.46 9.64 -20.34
N ARG A 176 6.03 8.59 -20.95
CA ARG A 176 6.31 7.35 -20.23
C ARG A 176 7.31 7.55 -19.08
N ASP A 177 8.37 8.31 -19.31
CA ASP A 177 9.40 8.67 -18.33
C ASP A 177 8.80 9.47 -17.16
N GLU A 178 7.98 10.49 -17.46
CA GLU A 178 7.28 11.31 -16.47
C GLU A 178 6.26 10.48 -15.67
N LEU A 179 5.51 9.61 -16.35
CA LEU A 179 4.58 8.68 -15.69
C LEU A 179 5.33 7.72 -14.78
N GLN A 180 6.48 7.18 -15.22
CA GLN A 180 7.31 6.31 -14.40
C GLN A 180 7.83 7.02 -13.16
N GLY A 181 8.24 8.28 -13.26
CA GLY A 181 8.65 9.08 -12.10
C GLY A 181 7.52 9.24 -11.07
N VAL A 182 6.27 9.51 -11.53
CA VAL A 182 5.09 9.60 -10.65
C VAL A 182 4.75 8.25 -10.03
N ILE A 183 4.74 7.17 -10.81
CA ILE A 183 4.45 5.82 -10.29
C ILE A 183 5.53 5.36 -9.31
N ALA A 184 6.80 5.65 -9.56
CA ALA A 184 7.89 5.36 -8.63
C ALA A 184 7.72 6.10 -7.29
N HIS A 185 7.24 7.35 -7.33
CA HIS A 185 6.88 8.11 -6.13
C HIS A 185 5.74 7.43 -5.35
N GLU A 186 4.68 6.98 -6.02
CA GLU A 186 3.56 6.26 -5.40
C GLU A 186 4.02 4.91 -4.81
N PHE A 187 4.91 4.18 -5.49
CA PHE A 187 5.52 2.96 -4.95
C PHE A 187 6.33 3.23 -3.68
N SER A 188 7.01 4.38 -3.59
CA SER A 188 7.68 4.78 -2.35
C SER A 188 6.70 4.85 -1.17
N HIS A 189 5.50 5.37 -1.36
CA HIS A 189 4.47 5.41 -0.32
C HIS A 189 3.94 4.02 0.06
N ILE A 190 3.80 3.11 -0.91
CA ILE A 190 3.41 1.71 -0.64
C ILE A 190 4.49 1.03 0.22
N LEU A 191 5.75 1.10 -0.22
CA LEU A 191 6.88 0.46 0.43
C LEU A 191 7.13 0.98 1.85
N ASN A 192 6.96 2.30 2.06
CA ASN A 192 7.13 2.95 3.37
C ASN A 192 5.90 2.80 4.29
N GLY A 193 4.79 2.20 3.81
CA GLY A 193 3.56 2.01 4.58
C GLY A 193 2.80 3.32 4.86
N ASP A 194 3.03 4.38 4.07
CA ASP A 194 2.35 5.67 4.19
C ASP A 194 0.87 5.56 3.87
N SER A 195 0.53 4.79 2.84
CA SER A 195 -0.83 4.52 2.42
C SER A 195 -1.70 4.02 3.58
N ARG A 196 -1.15 3.14 4.42
CA ARG A 196 -1.82 2.62 5.62
C ARG A 196 -2.10 3.70 6.66
N ILE A 197 -1.14 4.61 6.89
CA ILE A 197 -1.31 5.71 7.85
C ILE A 197 -2.38 6.67 7.34
N ASN A 198 -2.35 6.96 6.05
CA ASN A 198 -3.30 7.84 5.39
C ASN A 198 -4.73 7.30 5.46
N LEU A 199 -4.95 6.00 5.21
CA LEU A 199 -6.26 5.36 5.35
C LEU A 199 -6.81 5.49 6.79
N ARG A 200 -5.98 5.24 7.78
CA ARG A 200 -6.37 5.38 9.20
C ARG A 200 -6.74 6.82 9.55
N ALA A 201 -5.99 7.78 9.02
CA ALA A 201 -6.27 9.20 9.23
C ALA A 201 -7.62 9.59 8.61
N ILE A 202 -7.95 9.13 7.39
CA ILE A 202 -9.27 9.34 6.78
C ILE A 202 -10.37 8.77 7.68
N GLY A 203 -10.21 7.52 8.14
CA GLY A 203 -11.20 6.87 9.00
C GLY A 203 -11.46 7.63 10.30
N LEU A 204 -10.40 8.02 11.00
CA LEU A 204 -10.50 8.72 12.29
C LEU A 204 -11.09 10.12 12.14
N LEU A 205 -10.64 10.91 11.17
CA LEU A 205 -11.07 12.30 11.01
C LEU A 205 -12.49 12.44 10.46
N HIS A 206 -13.02 11.41 9.81
CA HIS A 206 -14.37 11.42 9.27
C HIS A 206 -15.44 11.68 10.33
N GLY A 207 -15.29 11.11 11.55
CA GLY A 207 -16.22 11.34 12.64
C GLY A 207 -16.31 12.81 13.07
N ILE A 208 -15.17 13.52 13.10
CA ILE A 208 -15.14 14.95 13.39
C ILE A 208 -15.76 15.75 12.22
N PHE A 209 -15.52 15.33 10.99
CA PHE A 209 -16.11 15.93 9.80
C PHE A 209 -17.64 15.86 9.79
N LEU A 210 -18.23 14.78 10.34
CA LEU A 210 -19.69 14.63 10.44
C LEU A 210 -20.32 15.73 11.30
N LEU A 211 -19.65 16.24 12.33
CA LEU A 211 -20.18 17.36 13.12
C LEU A 211 -20.37 18.62 12.28
N ALA A 212 -19.41 18.94 11.41
CA ALA A 212 -19.55 20.05 10.48
C ALA A 212 -20.66 19.81 9.45
N LEU A 213 -20.81 18.57 8.98
CA LEU A 213 -21.87 18.18 8.05
C LEU A 213 -23.25 18.33 8.71
N ILE A 214 -23.43 17.82 9.94
CA ILE A 214 -24.66 17.96 10.73
C ILE A 214 -24.97 19.44 10.92
N GLY A 215 -23.97 20.26 11.31
CA GLY A 215 -24.12 21.70 11.42
C GLY A 215 -24.66 22.36 10.15
N ARG A 216 -24.12 22.01 8.98
CA ARG A 216 -24.60 22.50 7.68
C ARG A 216 -26.04 22.08 7.39
N LEU A 217 -26.40 20.84 7.71
CA LEU A 217 -27.76 20.32 7.52
C LEU A 217 -28.77 21.04 8.40
N LEU A 218 -28.42 21.31 9.66
CA LEU A 218 -29.26 22.05 10.59
C LEU A 218 -29.49 23.51 10.13
N ILE A 219 -28.44 24.19 9.65
CA ILE A 219 -28.56 25.54 9.08
C ILE A 219 -29.50 25.52 7.88
N ARG A 220 -29.31 24.58 6.94
CA ARG A 220 -30.18 24.48 5.76
C ARG A 220 -31.63 24.17 6.13
N GLY A 221 -31.85 23.25 7.07
CA GLY A 221 -33.18 22.90 7.58
C GLY A 221 -33.88 24.08 8.24
N SER A 222 -33.17 24.87 9.05
CA SER A 222 -33.71 26.04 9.72
C SER A 222 -34.13 27.16 8.75
N MET A 223 -33.43 27.33 7.61
CA MET A 223 -33.77 28.31 6.57
C MET A 223 -35.08 27.99 5.84
N HIS A 224 -35.51 26.72 5.81
CA HIS A 224 -36.77 26.29 5.16
C HIS A 224 -37.96 26.26 6.13
N SER A 225 -37.71 26.37 7.43
CA SER A 225 -38.73 26.22 8.49
C SER A 225 -39.28 27.57 8.95
N GLY A 226 -39.78 28.43 8.13
CA GLY A 226 -40.33 29.79 8.34
C GLY A 226 -41.01 30.17 9.70
N LYS A 227 -40.72 29.48 10.80
CA LYS A 227 -41.26 29.68 12.16
C LYS A 227 -40.22 30.24 13.13
N LYS A 228 -40.67 31.02 14.13
CA LYS A 228 -39.86 31.59 15.22
C LYS A 228 -38.99 30.55 15.98
N GLU A 229 -39.30 29.28 15.91
CA GLU A 229 -38.55 28.18 16.54
C GLU A 229 -37.27 27.81 15.75
N GLY A 230 -37.09 28.27 14.52
CA GLY A 230 -35.89 28.01 13.70
C GLY A 230 -34.60 28.68 14.19
N GLY A 231 -34.71 29.73 15.03
CA GLY A 231 -33.55 30.48 15.52
C GLY A 231 -32.60 29.67 16.40
N GLY A 232 -33.12 28.88 17.34
CA GLY A 232 -32.28 28.03 18.20
C GLY A 232 -31.58 26.91 17.45
N VAL A 233 -32.26 26.28 16.48
CA VAL A 233 -31.67 25.23 15.62
C VAL A 233 -30.57 25.81 14.73
N ALA A 234 -30.74 27.03 14.24
CA ALA A 234 -29.69 27.71 13.47
C ALA A 234 -28.44 27.99 14.29
N VAL A 235 -28.57 28.43 15.54
CA VAL A 235 -27.46 28.68 16.47
C VAL A 235 -26.69 27.40 16.75
N ILE A 236 -27.38 26.30 17.03
CA ILE A 236 -26.78 24.99 17.21
C ILE A 236 -26.03 24.59 15.91
N GLY A 237 -26.68 24.77 14.76
CA GLY A 237 -26.10 24.46 13.46
C GLY A 237 -24.81 25.23 13.17
N VAL A 238 -24.80 26.55 13.45
CA VAL A 238 -23.60 27.40 13.30
C VAL A 238 -22.51 26.98 14.28
N GLY A 239 -22.87 26.72 15.55
CA GLY A 239 -21.94 26.25 16.56
C GLY A 239 -21.29 24.91 16.18
N LEU A 240 -22.07 23.91 15.77
CA LEU A 240 -21.53 22.61 15.32
C LEU A 240 -20.70 22.73 14.05
N LEU A 241 -21.09 23.60 13.12
CA LEU A 241 -20.29 23.87 11.92
C LEU A 241 -18.93 24.48 12.29
N ALA A 242 -18.91 25.47 13.20
CA ALA A 242 -17.68 26.09 13.66
C ALA A 242 -16.78 25.08 14.40
N ILE A 243 -17.34 24.34 15.38
CA ILE A 243 -16.62 23.34 16.17
C ILE A 243 -16.05 22.23 15.25
N GLY A 244 -16.89 21.68 14.36
CA GLY A 244 -16.47 20.66 13.40
C GLY A 244 -15.40 21.18 12.44
N SER A 245 -15.50 22.44 11.98
CA SER A 245 -14.51 23.07 11.13
C SER A 245 -13.17 23.28 11.83
N ILE A 246 -13.19 23.68 13.11
CA ILE A 246 -11.98 23.77 13.93
C ILE A 246 -11.35 22.39 14.13
N GLY A 247 -12.14 21.36 14.41
CA GLY A 247 -11.65 19.98 14.53
C GLY A 247 -11.00 19.48 13.24
N VAL A 248 -11.63 19.73 12.09
CA VAL A 248 -11.07 19.44 10.76
C VAL A 248 -9.79 20.24 10.52
N PHE A 249 -9.74 21.49 10.92
CA PHE A 249 -8.55 22.34 10.82
C PHE A 249 -7.34 21.73 11.55
N PHE A 250 -7.50 21.36 12.81
CA PHE A 250 -6.42 20.73 13.58
C PHE A 250 -6.05 19.36 13.04
N GLY A 251 -7.03 18.54 12.63
CA GLY A 251 -6.79 17.26 11.98
C GLY A 251 -5.90 17.40 10.73
N ARG A 252 -6.21 18.36 9.87
CA ARG A 252 -5.42 18.66 8.65
C ARG A 252 -4.04 19.23 8.97
N MET A 253 -3.92 20.06 9.97
CA MET A 253 -2.63 20.60 10.41
C MET A 253 -1.68 19.48 10.88
N ILE A 254 -2.22 18.52 11.62
CA ILE A 254 -1.47 17.33 12.07
C ILE A 254 -1.05 16.49 10.86
N GLN A 255 -1.96 16.22 9.93
CA GLN A 255 -1.65 15.49 8.69
C GLN A 255 -0.58 16.20 7.87
N SER A 256 -0.71 17.51 7.66
CA SER A 256 0.24 18.26 6.82
C SER A 256 1.65 18.31 7.40
N SER A 257 1.80 18.33 8.73
CA SER A 257 3.13 18.33 9.37
C SER A 257 3.86 16.99 9.22
N ILE A 258 3.11 15.89 9.19
CA ILE A 258 3.66 14.54 8.99
C ILE A 258 3.96 14.30 7.51
N SER A 259 3.14 14.82 6.60
CA SER A 259 3.19 14.53 5.17
C SER A 259 4.38 15.21 4.45
N ARG A 260 4.66 16.50 4.72
CA ARG A 260 5.65 17.26 3.94
C ARG A 260 7.06 16.67 3.89
N GLN A 261 7.56 16.14 4.99
CA GLN A 261 8.89 15.51 5.01
C GLN A 261 8.90 14.21 4.21
N ARG A 262 7.77 13.48 4.21
CA ARG A 262 7.63 12.22 3.49
C ARG A 262 7.54 12.43 1.98
N GLU A 263 6.90 13.50 1.55
CA GLU A 263 6.85 13.87 0.13
C GLU A 263 8.24 14.09 -0.47
N LEU A 264 9.07 14.86 0.22
CA LEU A 264 10.45 15.11 -0.23
C LEU A 264 11.29 13.83 -0.23
N LEU A 265 10.98 12.93 0.70
CA LEU A 265 11.62 11.63 0.76
C LEU A 265 11.13 10.71 -0.37
N ALA A 266 9.82 10.73 -0.69
CA ALA A 266 9.26 9.99 -1.81
C ALA A 266 9.80 10.50 -3.16
N ASP A 267 9.97 11.82 -3.31
CA ASP A 267 10.64 12.41 -4.49
C ASP A 267 12.07 11.90 -4.64
N ALA A 268 12.84 11.92 -3.55
CA ALA A 268 14.21 11.41 -3.57
C ALA A 268 14.26 9.91 -3.86
N SER A 269 13.33 9.12 -3.30
CA SER A 269 13.21 7.68 -3.55
C SER A 269 12.84 7.41 -5.00
N ALA A 270 11.90 8.16 -5.59
CA ALA A 270 11.51 8.00 -6.99
C ALA A 270 12.70 8.22 -7.93
N VAL A 271 13.49 9.27 -7.69
CA VAL A 271 14.72 9.51 -8.46
C VAL A 271 15.76 8.43 -8.20
N GLN A 272 15.88 7.95 -6.96
CA GLN A 272 16.78 6.84 -6.63
C GLN A 272 16.38 5.55 -7.36
N PHE A 273 15.08 5.25 -7.46
CA PHE A 273 14.57 4.04 -8.10
C PHE A 273 14.78 4.06 -9.62
N THR A 274 14.56 5.21 -10.25
CA THR A 274 14.57 5.35 -11.71
C THR A 274 15.89 5.82 -12.29
N ARG A 275 16.76 6.43 -11.49
CA ARG A 275 17.92 7.27 -11.94
C ARG A 275 17.51 8.38 -12.93
N ASP A 276 16.25 8.67 -13.00
CA ASP A 276 15.69 9.66 -13.92
C ASP A 276 15.09 10.83 -13.12
N THR A 277 15.88 11.88 -12.99
CA THR A 277 15.43 13.13 -12.36
C THR A 277 14.49 13.87 -13.30
N ASP A 278 14.75 13.82 -14.62
CA ASP A 278 14.04 14.61 -15.62
C ASP A 278 12.59 14.13 -15.76
N GLY A 279 12.32 12.84 -15.63
CA GLY A 279 10.99 12.27 -15.65
C GLY A 279 10.12 12.85 -14.52
N LEU A 280 10.56 12.75 -13.27
CA LEU A 280 9.81 13.28 -12.12
C LEU A 280 9.70 14.81 -12.17
N VAL A 281 10.78 15.51 -12.48
CA VAL A 281 10.79 16.96 -12.61
C VAL A 281 9.89 17.42 -13.75
N GLY A 282 9.91 16.73 -14.88
CA GLY A 282 9.02 16.99 -16.02
C GLY A 282 7.54 16.88 -15.63
N ALA A 283 7.16 15.85 -14.88
CA ALA A 283 5.80 15.70 -14.35
C ALA A 283 5.42 16.87 -13.42
N LEU A 284 6.29 17.23 -12.46
CA LEU A 284 6.06 18.36 -11.55
C LEU A 284 5.93 19.69 -12.28
N LYS A 285 6.77 19.93 -13.30
CA LYS A 285 6.71 21.14 -14.15
C LYS A 285 5.40 21.19 -14.93
N LYS A 286 4.95 20.07 -15.52
CA LYS A 286 3.67 19.99 -16.23
C LYS A 286 2.47 20.21 -15.32
N ILE A 287 2.49 19.73 -14.08
CA ILE A 287 1.46 20.05 -13.07
C ILE A 287 1.38 21.55 -12.83
N GLY A 288 2.52 22.23 -12.75
CA GLY A 288 2.58 23.67 -12.54
C GLY A 288 2.03 24.48 -13.72
N GLY A 289 2.27 24.01 -14.95
CA GLY A 289 1.88 24.65 -16.20
C GLY A 289 0.46 24.31 -16.68
N ALA A 290 -0.10 23.20 -16.24
CA ALA A 290 -1.45 22.80 -16.66
C ALA A 290 -2.53 23.71 -16.10
N SER A 291 -3.54 24.05 -16.92
CA SER A 291 -4.67 24.91 -16.53
C SER A 291 -5.47 24.35 -15.35
N SER A 292 -5.67 23.04 -15.32
CA SER A 292 -6.34 22.32 -14.23
C SER A 292 -5.37 22.00 -13.08
N ARG A 293 -4.06 22.16 -13.29
CA ARG A 293 -3.00 21.73 -12.35
C ARG A 293 -3.21 20.27 -11.90
N SER A 294 -3.21 20.07 -10.58
CA SER A 294 -3.51 18.78 -9.93
C SER A 294 -4.89 18.73 -9.28
N HIS A 295 -5.75 19.73 -9.52
CA HIS A 295 -7.04 19.83 -8.84
C HIS A 295 -8.06 18.81 -9.37
N LEU A 296 -8.79 18.21 -8.44
CA LEU A 296 -9.87 17.29 -8.71
C LEU A 296 -11.24 17.97 -8.56
N GLN A 297 -12.21 17.52 -9.35
CA GLN A 297 -13.58 18.01 -9.32
C GLN A 297 -14.47 17.21 -8.36
N THR A 298 -14.04 15.99 -7.98
CA THR A 298 -14.81 15.14 -7.07
C THR A 298 -14.98 15.77 -5.69
N PRO A 299 -16.21 15.82 -5.13
CA PRO A 299 -16.44 16.36 -3.78
C PRO A 299 -15.69 15.64 -2.66
N LYS A 300 -15.29 14.39 -2.87
CA LYS A 300 -14.54 13.58 -1.91
C LYS A 300 -13.04 13.86 -1.90
N ALA A 301 -12.53 14.66 -2.86
CA ALA A 301 -11.12 15.06 -2.89
C ALA A 301 -10.66 15.76 -1.61
N ASP A 302 -11.57 16.47 -0.93
CA ASP A 302 -11.29 17.14 0.34
C ASP A 302 -10.91 16.17 1.47
N GLU A 303 -11.58 15.01 1.59
CA GLU A 303 -11.29 13.99 2.61
C GLU A 303 -9.96 13.28 2.33
N ALA A 304 -9.67 13.05 1.04
CA ALA A 304 -8.54 12.27 0.57
C ALA A 304 -7.36 13.13 0.07
N SER A 305 -7.39 14.45 0.28
CA SER A 305 -6.42 15.38 -0.31
C SER A 305 -4.95 15.09 0.00
N HIS A 306 -4.69 14.35 1.05
CA HIS A 306 -3.34 14.02 1.53
C HIS A 306 -2.76 12.71 0.97
N ILE A 307 -3.54 11.95 0.20
CA ILE A 307 -3.06 10.72 -0.46
C ILE A 307 -2.63 10.97 -1.91
N PHE A 308 -2.90 12.14 -2.47
CA PHE A 308 -2.59 12.47 -3.85
C PHE A 308 -1.13 12.90 -4.02
N PHE A 309 -0.60 12.75 -5.22
CA PHE A 309 0.76 13.16 -5.59
C PHE A 309 0.99 14.67 -5.45
N SER A 310 -0.05 15.47 -5.63
CA SER A 310 -0.01 16.94 -5.52
C SER A 310 -1.34 17.49 -5.02
N ASP A 311 -1.36 18.77 -4.62
CA ASP A 311 -2.54 19.44 -4.04
C ASP A 311 -3.81 19.22 -4.88
N ALA A 312 -4.72 18.38 -4.40
CA ALA A 312 -5.95 17.99 -5.11
C ALA A 312 -7.08 19.03 -5.03
N VAL A 313 -7.00 19.99 -4.10
CA VAL A 313 -8.10 20.91 -3.79
C VAL A 313 -7.67 22.36 -3.89
N ARG A 314 -8.50 23.17 -4.57
CA ARG A 314 -8.32 24.61 -4.68
C ARG A 314 -8.69 25.29 -3.36
N ARG A 315 -7.74 25.96 -2.70
CA ARG A 315 -7.94 26.61 -1.38
C ARG A 315 -7.84 28.13 -1.45
N LEU A 316 -8.63 28.80 -0.60
CA LEU A 316 -8.56 30.25 -0.42
C LEU A 316 -7.16 30.69 0.08
N ARG A 317 -6.59 31.72 -0.52
CA ARG A 317 -5.20 32.18 -0.34
C ARG A 317 -4.80 32.51 1.11
N LEU A 318 -5.75 32.92 1.97
CA LEU A 318 -5.47 33.42 3.33
C LEU A 318 -4.86 32.37 4.30
N PHE A 319 -5.12 31.06 4.12
CA PHE A 319 -4.60 30.01 4.98
C PHE A 319 -3.90 28.88 4.21
N ALA A 320 -3.63 29.08 2.91
CA ALA A 320 -3.12 28.06 2.02
C ALA A 320 -1.78 27.44 2.48
N GLY A 321 -0.93 28.22 3.17
CA GLY A 321 0.37 27.74 3.66
C GLY A 321 0.31 26.76 4.82
N LEU A 322 -0.71 26.87 5.70
CA LEU A 322 -0.85 26.04 6.91
C LEU A 322 -1.46 24.64 6.61
N PHE A 323 -2.23 24.52 5.52
CA PHE A 323 -3.01 23.32 5.20
C PHE A 323 -2.50 22.56 3.99
N ARG A 324 -1.39 22.96 3.39
CA ARG A 324 -0.79 22.20 2.31
C ARG A 324 -0.28 20.88 2.84
N THR A 325 -0.81 19.78 2.32
CA THR A 325 -0.34 18.44 2.59
C THR A 325 0.97 18.14 1.87
N HIS A 326 1.23 18.87 0.76
CA HIS A 326 2.44 18.73 -0.05
C HIS A 326 3.30 20.01 0.02
N PRO A 327 4.64 19.89 -0.09
CA PRO A 327 5.51 21.05 -0.30
C PRO A 327 5.11 21.78 -1.60
N PRO A 328 5.37 23.09 -1.71
CA PRO A 328 5.17 23.80 -2.96
C PRO A 328 5.92 23.15 -4.12
N LEU A 329 5.29 23.06 -5.32
CA LEU A 329 5.91 22.45 -6.51
C LEU A 329 7.31 23.02 -6.78
N GLY A 330 7.47 24.35 -6.68
CA GLY A 330 8.76 24.99 -6.87
C GLY A 330 9.82 24.57 -5.85
N GLU A 331 9.45 24.19 -4.64
CA GLU A 331 10.37 23.63 -3.63
C GLU A 331 10.78 22.21 -4.00
N ARG A 332 9.83 21.35 -4.41
CA ARG A 332 10.09 19.98 -4.87
C ARG A 332 11.02 20.00 -6.08
N ILE A 333 10.70 20.83 -7.09
CA ILE A 333 11.51 20.96 -8.31
C ILE A 333 12.93 21.45 -7.98
N ARG A 334 13.11 22.52 -7.21
CA ARG A 334 14.45 23.05 -6.90
C ARG A 334 15.31 22.10 -6.08
N LYS A 335 14.72 21.19 -5.31
CA LYS A 335 15.48 20.16 -4.62
C LYS A 335 16.03 19.10 -5.56
N LEU A 336 15.31 18.79 -6.63
CA LEU A 336 15.70 17.81 -7.64
C LEU A 336 16.53 18.43 -8.76
N GLU A 337 16.20 19.67 -9.15
CA GLU A 337 16.86 20.46 -10.19
C GLU A 337 17.17 21.88 -9.65
N PRO A 338 18.31 22.08 -8.96
CA PRO A 338 18.65 23.38 -8.36
C PRO A 338 18.79 24.51 -9.39
N SER A 339 19.07 24.20 -10.65
CA SER A 339 19.23 25.15 -11.75
C SER A 339 17.92 25.64 -12.37
N TRP A 340 16.75 25.15 -11.89
CA TRP A 340 15.46 25.51 -12.47
C TRP A 340 15.16 27.01 -12.36
N ASP A 341 14.82 27.63 -13.48
CA ASP A 341 14.56 29.06 -13.63
C ASP A 341 13.26 29.56 -12.96
N GLY A 342 12.37 28.67 -12.57
CA GLY A 342 11.08 28.99 -11.96
C GLY A 342 9.91 29.04 -12.96
N GLU A 343 10.15 28.80 -14.24
CA GLU A 343 9.12 28.80 -15.27
C GLU A 343 8.47 27.44 -15.45
N PHE A 344 7.16 27.44 -15.71
CA PHE A 344 6.39 26.24 -16.00
C PHE A 344 6.06 26.17 -17.49
N PRO A 345 6.19 24.99 -18.13
CA PRO A 345 5.85 24.83 -19.54
C PRO A 345 4.34 25.01 -19.77
N GLU A 346 3.96 25.50 -20.93
CA GLU A 346 2.56 25.43 -21.37
C GLU A 346 2.17 23.97 -21.62
N VAL A 347 1.05 23.57 -21.02
CA VAL A 347 0.51 22.22 -21.14
C VAL A 347 -0.84 22.26 -21.82
N PRO A 348 -1.07 21.47 -22.87
CA PRO A 348 -2.35 21.42 -23.56
C PRO A 348 -3.49 20.99 -22.62
N VAL A 349 -4.70 21.47 -22.90
CA VAL A 349 -5.89 21.09 -22.13
C VAL A 349 -6.23 19.63 -22.46
N PRO A 350 -6.40 18.74 -21.47
CA PRO A 350 -6.81 17.36 -21.71
C PRO A 350 -8.20 17.32 -22.39
N ARG A 351 -8.35 16.46 -23.37
CA ARG A 351 -9.67 16.21 -23.98
C ARG A 351 -10.39 15.16 -23.12
N ILE A 352 -11.38 15.59 -22.36
CA ILE A 352 -12.33 14.67 -21.74
C ILE A 352 -13.26 14.19 -22.85
N ALA A 353 -13.02 12.99 -23.37
CA ALA A 353 -13.86 12.43 -24.42
C ALA A 353 -15.16 11.91 -23.79
N GLU A 354 -16.27 12.53 -24.10
CA GLU A 354 -17.57 11.87 -24.09
C GLU A 354 -17.57 10.86 -25.24
N GLY A 355 -17.20 9.61 -24.95
CA GLY A 355 -17.49 8.44 -25.77
C GLY A 355 -16.95 8.43 -27.21
N MET A 356 -15.66 8.58 -27.44
CA MET A 356 -15.06 8.28 -28.75
C MET A 356 -13.70 7.58 -28.61
N SER A 357 -13.58 6.41 -29.21
CA SER A 357 -12.32 5.73 -29.48
C SER A 357 -11.47 6.56 -30.46
N SER A 358 -10.31 7.02 -29.99
CA SER A 358 -9.35 7.68 -30.88
C SER A 358 -8.60 6.64 -31.73
N PRO A 359 -8.33 6.94 -33.04
CA PRO A 359 -7.54 6.04 -33.88
C PRO A 359 -6.08 5.95 -33.41
N PRO A 360 -5.41 4.82 -33.63
CA PRO A 360 -4.03 4.60 -33.20
C PRO A 360 -3.07 5.51 -33.96
N GLY A 361 -2.28 6.27 -33.21
CA GLY A 361 -1.10 6.93 -33.76
C GLY A 361 0.03 5.91 -34.01
N PRO A 362 0.94 6.17 -34.96
CA PRO A 362 1.99 5.22 -35.29
C PRO A 362 2.95 4.96 -34.13
N PRO A 363 3.48 3.73 -33.98
CA PRO A 363 4.40 3.38 -32.93
C PRO A 363 5.73 4.11 -33.11
N GLY A 364 6.01 5.05 -32.24
CA GLY A 364 7.32 5.69 -32.16
C GLY A 364 8.30 4.76 -31.44
N THR A 365 9.07 3.99 -32.20
CA THR A 365 10.28 3.31 -31.71
C THR A 365 11.37 4.33 -31.46
N LEU A 366 11.50 4.80 -30.21
CA LEU A 366 12.72 5.44 -29.74
C LEU A 366 13.51 4.39 -28.96
N GLY A 367 14.44 3.73 -29.70
CA GLY A 367 15.47 2.92 -29.09
C GLY A 367 16.45 3.81 -28.35
N TYR A 368 16.44 3.79 -27.04
CA TYR A 368 17.58 4.23 -26.25
C TYR A 368 18.47 3.02 -26.00
N ALA A 369 19.65 3.04 -26.64
CA ALA A 369 20.73 2.15 -26.31
C ALA A 369 21.26 2.55 -24.91
N PHE A 370 20.90 1.81 -23.89
CA PHE A 370 21.60 1.85 -22.62
C PHE A 370 22.72 0.82 -22.66
N SER A 371 23.94 1.33 -22.83
CA SER A 371 25.17 0.57 -22.64
C SER A 371 25.70 0.90 -21.25
N GLU A 372 25.31 0.13 -20.28
CA GLU A 372 26.09 -0.13 -19.07
C GLU A 372 25.66 -1.50 -18.54
N ALA A 373 26.62 -2.40 -18.45
CA ALA A 373 26.43 -3.73 -17.88
C ALA A 373 25.97 -3.60 -16.41
N PRO A 374 25.02 -4.43 -15.96
CA PRO A 374 24.58 -4.39 -14.58
C PRO A 374 25.76 -4.73 -13.65
N THR A 375 25.93 -3.91 -12.61
CA THR A 375 26.95 -4.12 -11.57
C THR A 375 26.49 -5.26 -10.66
N GLU A 376 27.41 -6.17 -10.31
CA GLU A 376 27.14 -7.26 -9.36
C GLU A 376 26.53 -6.75 -8.05
N LEU A 377 25.29 -7.14 -7.77
CA LEU A 377 24.67 -6.93 -6.47
C LEU A 377 24.76 -8.24 -5.68
N SER A 378 25.53 -8.25 -4.59
CA SER A 378 25.49 -9.37 -3.66
C SER A 378 24.11 -9.49 -2.99
N VAL A 379 23.70 -10.71 -2.61
CA VAL A 379 22.44 -10.95 -1.88
C VAL A 379 22.36 -10.09 -0.62
N GLY A 380 23.48 -9.90 0.10
CA GLY A 380 23.54 -9.01 1.25
C GLY A 380 23.19 -7.57 0.92
N GLN A 381 23.70 -7.04 -0.19
CA GLN A 381 23.38 -5.68 -0.63
C GLN A 381 21.90 -5.54 -1.06
N SER A 382 21.33 -6.55 -1.73
CA SER A 382 19.91 -6.51 -2.10
C SER A 382 18.99 -6.51 -0.88
N LEU A 383 19.34 -7.22 0.18
CA LEU A 383 18.57 -7.21 1.43
C LEU A 383 18.70 -5.91 2.24
N GLU A 384 19.82 -5.19 2.11
CA GLU A 384 19.96 -3.84 2.66
C GLU A 384 19.03 -2.84 1.95
N HIS A 385 18.60 -3.18 0.72
CA HIS A 385 17.72 -2.36 -0.11
C HIS A 385 16.25 -2.84 -0.14
N ILE A 386 15.83 -3.72 0.79
CA ILE A 386 14.40 -4.05 0.96
C ILE A 386 13.60 -2.74 1.10
N GLY A 387 12.55 -2.60 0.29
CA GLY A 387 11.70 -1.40 0.26
C GLY A 387 12.34 -0.16 -0.41
N SER A 388 13.51 -0.32 -1.03
CA SER A 388 14.21 0.75 -1.75
C SER A 388 14.90 0.19 -3.00
N PRO A 389 14.13 -0.19 -4.05
CA PRO A 389 14.68 -0.80 -5.24
C PRO A 389 15.74 0.11 -5.90
N ARG A 390 16.73 -0.50 -6.53
CA ARG A 390 17.77 0.20 -7.26
C ARG A 390 17.43 0.32 -8.75
N PRO A 391 18.03 1.25 -9.46
CA PRO A 391 17.82 1.41 -10.90
C PRO A 391 18.14 0.16 -11.72
N GLU A 392 19.14 -0.60 -11.29
CA GLU A 392 19.51 -1.88 -11.91
C GLU A 392 18.34 -2.87 -11.82
N GLN A 393 17.63 -2.88 -10.71
CA GLN A 393 16.44 -3.73 -10.51
C GLN A 393 15.26 -3.26 -11.36
N VAL A 394 15.08 -1.96 -11.53
CA VAL A 394 14.07 -1.40 -12.45
C VAL A 394 14.42 -1.71 -13.91
N ALA A 395 15.69 -1.60 -14.29
CA ALA A 395 16.15 -1.97 -15.62
C ALA A 395 15.96 -3.49 -15.88
N PHE A 396 16.32 -4.31 -14.91
CA PHE A 396 16.08 -5.77 -14.96
C PHE A 396 14.60 -6.09 -15.08
N ALA A 397 13.73 -5.50 -14.25
CA ALA A 397 12.30 -5.72 -14.31
C ALA A 397 11.71 -5.35 -15.68
N ARG A 398 12.16 -4.24 -16.27
CA ARG A 398 11.78 -3.84 -17.62
C ARG A 398 12.24 -4.84 -18.67
N SER A 399 13.49 -5.31 -18.60
CA SER A 399 14.01 -6.31 -19.55
C SER A 399 13.29 -7.65 -19.41
N LEU A 400 13.04 -8.08 -18.19
CA LEU A 400 12.28 -9.29 -17.88
C LEU A 400 10.85 -9.20 -18.43
N HIS A 401 10.14 -8.11 -18.13
CA HIS A 401 8.78 -7.89 -18.63
C HIS A 401 8.74 -7.88 -20.18
N ALA A 402 9.69 -7.23 -20.83
CA ALA A 402 9.79 -7.17 -22.29
C ALA A 402 10.18 -8.52 -22.94
N ALA A 403 10.85 -9.40 -22.20
CA ALA A 403 11.25 -10.73 -22.67
C ALA A 403 10.14 -11.79 -22.51
N LEU A 404 9.09 -11.52 -21.73
CA LEU A 404 7.99 -12.45 -21.58
C LEU A 404 7.22 -12.62 -22.89
N PRO A 405 6.91 -13.85 -23.32
CA PRO A 405 6.11 -14.08 -24.52
C PRO A 405 4.68 -13.56 -24.37
N ASP A 406 4.08 -13.15 -25.48
CA ASP A 406 2.71 -12.61 -25.52
C ASP A 406 1.69 -13.55 -24.84
N LEU A 407 1.83 -14.86 -24.99
CA LEU A 407 0.95 -15.82 -24.34
C LEU A 407 0.95 -15.68 -22.81
N TRP A 408 2.11 -15.47 -22.21
CA TRP A 408 2.25 -15.35 -20.75
C TRP A 408 1.75 -13.99 -20.26
N ILE A 409 2.00 -12.94 -21.04
CA ILE A 409 1.44 -11.60 -20.76
C ILE A 409 -0.10 -11.64 -20.83
N HIS A 410 -0.69 -12.31 -21.82
CA HIS A 410 -2.15 -12.51 -21.86
C HIS A 410 -2.64 -13.37 -20.69
N ALA A 411 -1.88 -14.41 -20.32
CA ALA A 411 -2.28 -15.30 -19.23
C ALA A 411 -2.41 -14.56 -17.88
N VAL A 412 -1.47 -13.69 -17.54
CA VAL A 412 -1.52 -12.95 -16.28
C VAL A 412 -2.70 -11.97 -16.20
N HIS A 413 -3.25 -11.56 -17.35
CA HIS A 413 -4.33 -10.60 -17.43
C HIS A 413 -5.74 -11.21 -17.58
N GLN A 414 -5.85 -12.51 -17.86
CA GLN A 414 -7.12 -13.21 -18.06
C GLN A 414 -7.34 -14.29 -17.00
N ALA A 415 -8.41 -14.19 -16.21
CA ALA A 415 -8.63 -15.04 -15.04
C ALA A 415 -8.57 -16.56 -15.31
N PRO A 416 -9.18 -17.14 -16.36
CA PRO A 416 -9.04 -18.57 -16.65
C PRO A 416 -7.61 -18.96 -17.00
N MET A 417 -6.91 -18.14 -17.80
CA MET A 417 -5.53 -18.40 -18.19
C MET A 417 -4.56 -18.23 -17.01
N ALA A 418 -4.79 -17.23 -16.15
CA ALA A 418 -4.00 -17.03 -14.94
C ALA A 418 -4.11 -18.22 -13.96
N GLN A 419 -5.30 -18.80 -13.81
CA GLN A 419 -5.48 -20.01 -13.03
C GLN A 419 -4.70 -21.19 -13.63
N ALA A 420 -4.86 -21.46 -14.93
CA ALA A 420 -4.16 -22.54 -15.64
C ALA A 420 -2.63 -22.34 -15.59
N MET A 421 -2.16 -21.11 -15.73
CA MET A 421 -0.74 -20.75 -15.60
C MET A 421 -0.21 -21.10 -14.21
N VAL A 422 -0.92 -20.70 -13.15
CA VAL A 422 -0.52 -21.00 -11.77
C VAL A 422 -0.49 -22.52 -11.54
N PHE A 423 -1.49 -23.24 -11.99
CA PHE A 423 -1.50 -24.71 -11.89
C PHE A 423 -0.30 -25.32 -12.63
N GLY A 424 0.01 -24.84 -13.85
CA GLY A 424 1.16 -25.31 -14.62
C GLY A 424 2.51 -25.04 -13.96
N LEU A 425 2.64 -23.92 -13.21
CA LEU A 425 3.83 -23.61 -12.43
C LEU A 425 3.99 -24.50 -11.19
N LEU A 426 2.90 -25.08 -10.68
CA LEU A 426 2.86 -25.93 -9.48
C LEU A 426 2.86 -27.43 -9.80
N LEU A 427 2.75 -27.84 -11.07
CA LEU A 427 2.82 -29.27 -11.44
C LEU A 427 4.24 -29.81 -11.26
N ALA A 428 4.33 -31.03 -10.72
CA ALA A 428 5.57 -31.72 -10.46
C ALA A 428 6.41 -31.96 -11.73
N GLN A 429 7.71 -31.83 -11.63
CA GLN A 429 8.64 -32.12 -12.71
C GLN A 429 8.76 -33.64 -12.98
N ASP A 430 8.55 -34.47 -11.95
CA ASP A 430 8.53 -35.94 -12.08
C ASP A 430 7.33 -36.41 -12.90
N GLU A 431 7.58 -37.21 -13.92
CA GLU A 431 6.55 -37.66 -14.89
C GLU A 431 5.43 -38.50 -14.24
N VAL A 432 5.78 -39.36 -13.28
CA VAL A 432 4.82 -40.25 -12.61
C VAL A 432 3.91 -39.46 -11.68
N LEU A 433 4.50 -38.52 -10.91
CA LEU A 433 3.74 -37.64 -10.02
C LEU A 433 2.83 -36.73 -10.83
N ARG A 434 3.38 -36.07 -11.85
CA ARG A 434 2.61 -35.20 -12.75
C ARG A 434 1.41 -35.94 -13.37
N GLY A 435 1.58 -37.21 -13.79
CA GLY A 435 0.48 -38.02 -14.31
C GLY A 435 -0.66 -38.17 -13.28
N THR A 436 -0.32 -38.36 -12.00
CA THR A 436 -1.30 -38.44 -10.91
C THR A 436 -1.98 -37.10 -10.64
N GLU A 437 -1.22 -36.01 -10.66
CA GLU A 437 -1.73 -34.66 -10.47
C GLU A 437 -2.68 -34.24 -11.59
N LEU A 438 -2.36 -34.60 -12.83
CA LEU A 438 -3.19 -34.31 -13.99
C LEU A 438 -4.55 -35.00 -13.92
N ILE A 439 -4.60 -36.27 -13.50
CA ILE A 439 -5.87 -37.00 -13.30
C ILE A 439 -6.73 -36.22 -12.28
N ARG A 440 -6.15 -35.78 -11.17
CA ARG A 440 -6.88 -35.01 -10.17
C ARG A 440 -7.30 -33.63 -10.68
N LEU A 441 -6.42 -32.95 -11.47
CA LEU A 441 -6.71 -31.66 -12.08
C LEU A 441 -7.92 -31.77 -13.03
N GLU A 442 -7.98 -32.81 -13.87
CA GLU A 442 -9.10 -33.11 -14.78
C GLU A 442 -10.42 -33.38 -14.03
N GLU A 443 -10.35 -33.95 -12.82
CA GLU A 443 -11.52 -34.15 -11.97
C GLU A 443 -12.03 -32.84 -11.35
N LEU A 444 -11.15 -31.85 -11.11
CA LEU A 444 -11.44 -30.63 -10.39
C LEU A 444 -11.66 -29.43 -11.30
N THR A 445 -11.23 -29.49 -12.57
CA THR A 445 -11.31 -28.39 -13.53
C THR A 445 -12.01 -28.84 -14.83
N ASP A 446 -12.30 -27.88 -15.71
CA ASP A 446 -12.77 -28.20 -17.06
C ASP A 446 -11.62 -28.61 -17.99
N PRO A 447 -11.90 -29.38 -19.09
CA PRO A 447 -10.87 -29.81 -20.01
C PRO A 447 -10.02 -28.70 -20.64
N PRO A 448 -10.57 -27.54 -21.05
CA PRO A 448 -9.76 -26.42 -21.54
C PRO A 448 -8.74 -25.91 -20.52
N THR A 449 -9.09 -25.86 -19.24
CA THR A 449 -8.19 -25.45 -18.16
C THR A 449 -7.07 -26.47 -17.97
N ALA A 450 -7.37 -27.77 -18.01
CA ALA A 450 -6.38 -28.84 -17.91
C ALA A 450 -5.38 -28.81 -19.09
N ASP A 451 -5.87 -28.64 -20.32
CA ASP A 451 -5.02 -28.53 -21.52
C ASP A 451 -4.09 -27.30 -21.46
N LEU A 452 -4.63 -26.16 -21.05
CA LEU A 452 -3.83 -24.94 -20.85
C LEU A 452 -2.77 -25.11 -19.76
N THR A 453 -3.12 -25.79 -18.66
CA THR A 453 -2.20 -26.08 -17.57
C THR A 453 -1.00 -26.91 -18.06
N LEU A 454 -1.24 -27.96 -18.84
CA LEU A 454 -0.19 -28.77 -19.45
C LEU A 454 0.72 -27.95 -20.37
N ARG A 455 0.13 -27.08 -21.17
CA ARG A 455 0.90 -26.20 -22.06
C ARG A 455 1.79 -25.24 -21.26
N PHE A 456 1.25 -24.58 -20.24
CA PHE A 456 2.05 -23.71 -19.39
C PHE A 456 3.13 -24.48 -18.63
N HIS A 457 2.85 -25.69 -18.15
CA HIS A 457 3.85 -26.54 -17.51
C HIS A 457 5.02 -26.84 -18.45
N ALA A 458 4.73 -27.28 -19.68
CA ALA A 458 5.75 -27.61 -20.67
C ALA A 458 6.66 -26.41 -21.00
N GLU A 459 6.08 -25.21 -21.13
CA GLU A 459 6.82 -23.97 -21.37
C GLU A 459 7.52 -23.42 -20.11
N ALA A 460 7.04 -23.77 -18.90
CA ALA A 460 7.60 -23.33 -17.64
C ALA A 460 8.94 -23.97 -17.29
N VAL A 461 9.28 -25.13 -17.89
CA VAL A 461 10.56 -25.82 -17.66
C VAL A 461 11.74 -24.93 -17.99
N ASP A 462 11.63 -24.17 -19.06
CA ASP A 462 12.70 -23.28 -19.56
C ASP A 462 12.68 -21.87 -18.93
N ARG A 463 11.73 -21.60 -18.01
CA ARG A 463 11.62 -20.30 -17.34
C ARG A 463 12.45 -20.26 -16.07
N SER A 464 13.16 -19.14 -15.90
CA SER A 464 13.88 -18.85 -14.66
C SER A 464 12.92 -18.71 -13.47
N SER A 465 13.42 -18.95 -12.27
CA SER A 465 12.64 -18.72 -11.04
C SER A 465 12.16 -17.27 -10.91
N ALA A 466 12.97 -16.31 -11.35
CA ALA A 466 12.62 -14.89 -11.38
C ALA A 466 11.42 -14.61 -12.28
N GLU A 467 11.36 -15.19 -13.48
CA GLU A 467 10.21 -15.08 -14.37
C GLU A 467 8.95 -15.69 -13.75
N LYS A 468 9.06 -16.86 -13.10
CA LYS A 468 7.93 -17.54 -12.45
C LYS A 468 7.32 -16.69 -11.32
N ILE A 469 8.16 -16.10 -10.46
CA ILE A 469 7.68 -15.21 -9.40
C ILE A 469 7.04 -13.95 -10.00
N ALA A 470 7.69 -13.30 -10.97
CA ALA A 470 7.15 -12.11 -11.62
C ALA A 470 5.77 -12.37 -12.27
N LEU A 471 5.61 -13.52 -12.94
CA LEU A 471 4.34 -13.93 -13.53
C LEU A 471 3.24 -14.10 -12.48
N VAL A 472 3.55 -14.68 -11.33
CA VAL A 472 2.59 -14.80 -10.24
C VAL A 472 2.26 -13.43 -9.65
N GLU A 473 3.25 -12.57 -9.39
CA GLU A 473 3.05 -11.21 -8.89
C GLU A 473 2.15 -10.38 -9.83
N MET A 474 2.32 -10.52 -11.15
CA MET A 474 1.49 -9.86 -12.17
C MET A 474 0.08 -10.47 -12.27
N ALA A 475 -0.10 -11.76 -12.02
CA ALA A 475 -1.40 -12.43 -12.09
C ALA A 475 -2.29 -12.15 -10.88
N LEU A 476 -1.74 -11.75 -9.73
CA LEU A 476 -2.52 -11.54 -8.50
C LEU A 476 -3.68 -10.54 -8.65
N PRO A 477 -3.56 -9.40 -9.35
CA PRO A 477 -4.69 -8.50 -9.58
C PRO A 477 -5.84 -9.16 -10.35
N THR A 478 -5.50 -10.01 -11.32
CA THR A 478 -6.47 -10.76 -12.13
C THR A 478 -7.14 -11.86 -11.31
N LEU A 479 -6.40 -12.61 -10.52
CA LEU A 479 -6.93 -13.66 -9.64
C LEU A 479 -7.82 -13.10 -8.52
N ARG A 480 -7.67 -11.85 -8.12
CA ARG A 480 -8.60 -11.17 -7.18
C ARG A 480 -9.96 -10.86 -7.80
N ASN A 481 -10.12 -10.98 -9.13
CA ASN A 481 -11.41 -10.81 -9.80
C ASN A 481 -12.28 -12.07 -9.82
N LEU A 482 -11.75 -13.19 -9.35
CA LEU A 482 -12.54 -14.42 -9.20
C LEU A 482 -13.75 -14.15 -8.29
N SER A 483 -14.86 -14.80 -8.57
CA SER A 483 -15.96 -14.89 -7.60
C SER A 483 -15.52 -15.72 -6.39
N ALA A 484 -16.24 -15.62 -5.28
CA ALA A 484 -15.93 -16.43 -4.09
C ALA A 484 -15.91 -17.92 -4.39
N ASP A 485 -16.85 -18.41 -5.21
CA ASP A 485 -16.92 -19.83 -5.60
C ASP A 485 -15.76 -20.24 -6.51
N GLU A 486 -15.33 -19.36 -7.42
CA GLU A 486 -14.14 -19.61 -8.26
C GLU A 486 -12.87 -19.63 -7.45
N TYR A 487 -12.73 -18.70 -6.49
CA TYR A 487 -11.60 -18.70 -5.56
C TYR A 487 -11.52 -19.97 -4.72
N GLU A 488 -12.65 -20.45 -4.18
CA GLU A 488 -12.66 -21.71 -3.41
C GLU A 488 -12.25 -22.91 -4.26
N ARG A 489 -12.71 -23.00 -5.52
CA ARG A 489 -12.27 -24.03 -6.47
C ARG A 489 -10.78 -23.89 -6.78
N PHE A 490 -10.32 -22.68 -7.12
CA PHE A 490 -8.91 -22.41 -7.39
C PHE A 490 -8.02 -22.84 -6.21
N ARG A 491 -8.39 -22.42 -4.99
CA ARG A 491 -7.68 -22.77 -3.76
C ARG A 491 -7.65 -24.29 -3.56
N HIS A 492 -8.78 -24.97 -3.77
CA HIS A 492 -8.86 -26.41 -3.63
C HIS A 492 -7.94 -27.16 -4.59
N VAL A 493 -7.83 -26.69 -5.84
CA VAL A 493 -6.88 -27.25 -6.82
C VAL A 493 -5.44 -27.04 -6.36
N VAL A 494 -5.07 -25.80 -5.98
CA VAL A 494 -3.73 -25.49 -5.46
C VAL A 494 -3.39 -26.38 -4.26
N ASP A 495 -4.29 -26.49 -3.28
CA ASP A 495 -4.09 -27.34 -2.09
C ASP A 495 -3.93 -28.81 -2.47
N THR A 496 -4.68 -29.30 -3.46
CA THR A 496 -4.61 -30.68 -3.94
C THR A 496 -3.28 -30.97 -4.63
N LEU A 497 -2.81 -30.07 -5.50
CA LEU A 497 -1.49 -30.19 -6.13
C LEU A 497 -0.38 -30.21 -5.08
N MET A 498 -0.46 -29.33 -4.08
CA MET A 498 0.53 -29.26 -3.00
C MET A 498 0.53 -30.46 -2.05
N GLN A 499 -0.57 -31.22 -1.95
CA GLN A 499 -0.67 -32.41 -1.10
C GLN A 499 -0.31 -33.72 -1.82
N SER A 500 -0.22 -33.71 -3.14
CA SER A 500 0.02 -34.91 -3.97
C SER A 500 1.44 -35.43 -3.87
N ASP A 501 2.42 -34.58 -3.55
CA ASP A 501 3.83 -34.94 -3.44
C ASP A 501 4.33 -34.97 -1.99
N ARG A 502 5.00 -36.09 -1.62
CA ARG A 502 5.76 -36.18 -0.37
C ARG A 502 7.14 -35.49 -0.44
N ARG A 503 7.55 -35.04 -1.63
CA ARG A 503 8.81 -34.34 -1.91
C ARG A 503 8.55 -33.00 -2.60
N ILE A 504 7.62 -32.22 -2.07
CA ILE A 504 7.32 -30.89 -2.60
C ILE A 504 8.62 -30.08 -2.68
N ASP A 505 8.88 -29.50 -3.85
CA ASP A 505 9.96 -28.53 -3.99
C ASP A 505 9.67 -27.30 -3.11
N LEU A 506 10.65 -26.90 -2.33
CA LEU A 506 10.49 -25.76 -1.43
C LEU A 506 10.12 -24.47 -2.20
N PHE A 507 10.58 -24.33 -3.45
CA PHE A 507 10.21 -23.20 -4.29
C PHE A 507 8.71 -23.24 -4.66
N GLU A 508 8.21 -24.39 -5.12
CA GLU A 508 6.79 -24.57 -5.44
C GLU A 508 5.91 -24.32 -4.21
N TYR A 509 6.32 -24.83 -3.05
CA TYR A 509 5.64 -24.58 -1.78
C TYR A 509 5.60 -23.08 -1.43
N THR A 510 6.73 -22.37 -1.53
CA THR A 510 6.76 -20.94 -1.20
C THR A 510 5.96 -20.12 -2.19
N LEU A 511 5.93 -20.50 -3.48
CA LEU A 511 5.12 -19.87 -4.51
C LEU A 511 3.61 -20.04 -4.22
N SER A 512 3.18 -21.27 -3.88
CA SER A 512 1.79 -21.52 -3.51
C SER A 512 1.37 -20.73 -2.27
N ARG A 513 2.26 -20.65 -1.27
CA ARG A 513 2.03 -19.88 -0.05
C ARG A 513 1.91 -18.38 -0.31
N MET A 514 2.73 -17.84 -1.21
CA MET A 514 2.64 -16.46 -1.65
C MET A 514 1.26 -16.17 -2.26
N ILE A 515 0.81 -17.01 -3.19
CA ILE A 515 -0.50 -16.89 -3.84
C ILE A 515 -1.62 -16.95 -2.81
N GLN A 516 -1.64 -17.98 -1.97
CA GLN A 516 -2.67 -18.16 -0.95
C GLN A 516 -2.74 -16.98 0.01
N ARG A 517 -1.60 -16.47 0.48
CA ARG A 517 -1.53 -15.35 1.40
C ARG A 517 -2.13 -14.06 0.80
N HIS A 518 -1.81 -13.76 -0.46
CA HIS A 518 -2.31 -12.55 -1.12
C HIS A 518 -3.80 -12.66 -1.46
N LEU A 519 -4.28 -13.84 -1.85
CA LEU A 519 -5.68 -14.04 -2.17
C LEU A 519 -6.55 -14.19 -0.92
N ALA A 520 -6.10 -14.87 0.12
CA ALA A 520 -6.85 -15.00 1.39
C ALA A 520 -7.09 -13.62 2.03
N ARG A 521 -6.14 -12.70 1.93
CA ARG A 521 -6.35 -11.32 2.39
C ARG A 521 -7.51 -10.62 1.67
N HIS A 522 -7.67 -10.89 0.39
CA HIS A 522 -8.74 -10.31 -0.42
C HIS A 522 -10.10 -10.99 -0.15
N PHE A 523 -10.17 -12.32 -0.23
CA PHE A 523 -11.42 -13.07 -0.17
C PHE A 523 -11.91 -13.34 1.26
N GLU A 524 -10.99 -13.60 2.18
CA GLU A 524 -11.32 -13.98 3.56
C GLU A 524 -11.26 -12.78 4.52
N GLY A 525 -10.85 -11.58 4.03
CA GLY A 525 -10.73 -10.38 4.85
C GLY A 525 -9.64 -10.48 5.92
N ALA A 526 -8.65 -11.36 5.72
CA ALA A 526 -7.56 -11.56 6.64
C ALA A 526 -6.71 -10.28 6.75
N GLY A 527 -6.80 -9.60 7.89
CA GLY A 527 -5.98 -8.42 8.17
C GLY A 527 -4.51 -8.80 8.37
N PRO A 528 -3.61 -7.79 8.44
CA PRO A 528 -2.20 -8.04 8.75
C PRO A 528 -2.08 -8.75 10.10
N ALA A 529 -1.14 -9.69 10.18
CA ALA A 529 -0.92 -10.50 11.37
C ALA A 529 -0.70 -9.63 12.62
N PRO A 530 -1.34 -9.95 13.74
CA PRO A 530 -1.16 -9.20 14.98
C PRO A 530 0.27 -9.38 15.51
N LEU A 531 0.87 -8.30 16.03
CA LEU A 531 2.21 -8.35 16.61
C LEU A 531 2.20 -9.15 17.92
N LYS A 532 2.68 -10.39 17.88
CA LYS A 532 2.76 -11.30 19.04
C LYS A 532 4.18 -11.42 19.61
N PHE A 533 5.20 -11.45 18.75
CA PHE A 533 6.57 -11.71 19.15
C PHE A 533 7.42 -10.44 19.08
N ARG A 534 8.08 -10.11 20.19
CA ARG A 534 8.96 -8.94 20.34
C ARG A 534 10.39 -9.31 20.74
N SER A 535 10.66 -10.59 20.96
CA SER A 535 11.96 -11.13 21.36
C SER A 535 12.30 -12.34 20.51
N LEU A 536 13.53 -12.39 20.01
CA LEU A 536 14.05 -13.49 19.20
C LEU A 536 14.00 -14.83 19.96
N ARG A 537 14.19 -14.82 21.29
CA ARG A 537 14.22 -16.02 22.12
C ARG A 537 13.02 -16.95 21.93
N ALA A 538 11.84 -16.36 21.71
CA ALA A 538 10.59 -17.12 21.47
C ALA A 538 10.51 -17.75 20.08
N LEU A 539 11.33 -17.30 19.14
CA LEU A 539 11.34 -17.69 17.73
C LEU A 539 12.61 -18.48 17.34
N VAL A 540 13.54 -18.73 18.27
CA VAL A 540 14.77 -19.48 18.00
C VAL A 540 14.50 -20.86 17.38
N PRO A 541 13.53 -21.68 17.85
CA PRO A 541 13.24 -22.97 17.22
C PRO A 541 12.78 -22.82 15.75
N ASP A 542 11.93 -21.82 15.49
CA ASP A 542 11.38 -21.54 14.15
C ASP A 542 12.47 -21.05 13.19
N MET A 543 13.30 -20.15 13.65
CA MET A 543 14.46 -19.63 12.93
C MET A 543 15.42 -20.77 12.54
N ARG A 544 15.75 -21.66 13.47
CA ARG A 544 16.63 -22.81 13.22
C ARG A 544 16.10 -23.72 12.12
N VAL A 545 14.78 -23.96 12.10
CA VAL A 545 14.13 -24.74 11.03
C VAL A 545 14.28 -24.04 9.68
N LEU A 546 13.98 -22.73 9.60
CA LEU A 546 14.06 -21.98 8.33
C LEU A 546 15.49 -21.94 7.79
N ILE A 547 16.46 -21.59 8.63
CA ILE A 547 17.88 -21.52 8.23
C ILE A 547 18.41 -22.90 7.85
N ALA A 548 18.07 -23.97 8.60
CA ALA A 548 18.52 -25.33 8.29
C ALA A 548 17.93 -25.84 6.98
N THR A 549 16.66 -25.53 6.71
CA THR A 549 16.01 -25.88 5.44
C THR A 549 16.69 -25.18 4.27
N LEU A 550 16.94 -23.87 4.38
CA LEU A 550 17.63 -23.09 3.36
C LEU A 550 19.06 -23.61 3.13
N ALA A 551 19.81 -23.88 4.18
CA ALA A 551 21.16 -24.42 4.11
C ALA A 551 21.24 -25.76 3.34
N ARG A 552 20.25 -26.66 3.53
CA ARG A 552 20.20 -27.94 2.82
C ARG A 552 19.80 -27.81 1.35
N VAL A 553 18.89 -26.88 1.05
CA VAL A 553 18.50 -26.63 -0.36
C VAL A 553 19.67 -26.13 -1.19
N GLY A 554 20.52 -25.25 -0.60
CA GLY A 554 21.70 -24.71 -1.28
C GLY A 554 22.95 -25.61 -1.26
N SER A 555 22.92 -26.72 -0.52
CA SER A 555 24.10 -27.55 -0.32
C SER A 555 23.96 -28.94 -0.93
N ARG A 556 25.07 -29.48 -1.48
CA ARG A 556 25.12 -30.85 -2.04
C ARG A 556 25.49 -31.91 -0.99
N THR A 557 26.06 -31.52 0.13
CA THR A 557 26.49 -32.42 1.22
C THR A 557 26.04 -31.87 2.57
N GLU A 558 25.86 -32.74 3.57
CA GLU A 558 25.44 -32.33 4.91
C GLU A 558 26.51 -31.45 5.60
N GLU A 559 27.82 -31.68 5.32
CA GLU A 559 28.89 -30.83 5.85
C GLU A 559 28.85 -29.42 5.29
N ALA A 560 28.47 -29.27 4.01
CA ALA A 560 28.27 -27.96 3.39
C ALA A 560 27.03 -27.28 4.01
N ALA A 561 25.93 -27.99 4.18
CA ALA A 561 24.72 -27.49 4.85
C ALA A 561 25.00 -27.05 6.28
N GLU A 562 25.81 -27.82 7.03
CA GLU A 562 26.19 -27.44 8.41
C GLU A 562 27.05 -26.18 8.45
N ARG A 563 27.96 -25.97 7.48
CA ARG A 563 28.73 -24.73 7.38
C ARG A 563 27.83 -23.55 7.05
N ALA A 564 26.95 -23.69 6.07
CA ALA A 564 26.00 -22.66 5.69
C ALA A 564 25.05 -22.29 6.85
N TYR A 565 24.51 -23.29 7.55
CA TYR A 565 23.70 -23.08 8.75
C TYR A 565 24.45 -22.30 9.82
N ARG A 566 25.68 -22.71 10.12
CA ARG A 566 26.53 -22.06 11.13
C ARG A 566 26.81 -20.61 10.77
N HIS A 567 27.09 -20.33 9.48
CA HIS A 567 27.33 -18.97 8.99
C HIS A 567 26.07 -18.10 9.18
N GLY A 568 24.89 -18.59 8.80
CA GLY A 568 23.64 -17.85 8.98
C GLY A 568 23.31 -17.56 10.45
N VAL A 569 23.46 -18.55 11.31
CA VAL A 569 23.13 -18.40 12.74
C VAL A 569 24.11 -17.48 13.47
N GLN A 570 25.38 -17.41 13.06
CA GLN A 570 26.38 -16.50 13.65
C GLN A 570 25.97 -15.02 13.55
N THR A 571 25.28 -14.62 12.51
CA THR A 571 24.79 -13.23 12.34
C THR A 571 23.82 -12.79 13.43
N LEU A 572 23.20 -13.74 14.13
CA LEU A 572 22.16 -13.49 15.13
C LEU A 572 22.69 -13.37 16.57
N HIS A 573 24.00 -13.54 16.75
CA HIS A 573 24.67 -13.44 18.06
C HIS A 573 24.02 -14.25 19.20
N LEU A 574 23.47 -15.43 18.87
CA LEU A 574 22.72 -16.27 19.81
C LEU A 574 23.58 -17.12 20.73
N GLY A 575 24.90 -17.17 20.51
CA GLY A 575 25.82 -18.03 21.27
C GLY A 575 25.36 -19.50 21.25
N ASP A 576 25.37 -20.17 22.40
CA ASP A 576 25.00 -21.58 22.54
C ASP A 576 23.51 -21.87 22.24
N ALA A 577 22.63 -20.84 22.25
CA ALA A 577 21.22 -21.01 21.91
C ALA A 577 20.99 -21.33 20.43
N ALA A 578 21.97 -21.08 19.57
CA ALA A 578 21.96 -21.46 18.17
C ALA A 578 21.90 -22.99 17.95
N GLY A 579 22.63 -23.75 18.76
CA GLY A 579 22.67 -25.20 18.68
C GLY A 579 23.20 -25.76 17.36
N ALA A 580 23.32 -27.08 17.26
CA ALA A 580 23.64 -27.77 16.01
C ALA A 580 22.46 -27.67 14.98
N ILE A 581 22.76 -27.88 13.71
CA ILE A 581 21.72 -27.92 12.67
C ILE A 581 20.62 -28.94 13.03
N PRO A 582 19.33 -28.57 13.01
CA PRO A 582 18.23 -29.51 13.23
C PRO A 582 18.28 -30.69 12.27
N ALA A 583 17.88 -31.88 12.71
CA ALA A 583 17.83 -33.05 11.84
C ALA A 583 16.85 -32.81 10.67
N GLU A 584 17.09 -33.43 9.50
CA GLU A 584 16.26 -33.27 8.31
C GLU A 584 14.77 -33.58 8.60
N ARG A 585 14.48 -34.63 9.39
CA ARG A 585 13.13 -35.01 9.84
C ARG A 585 12.42 -33.92 10.67
N GLU A 586 13.12 -32.94 11.19
CA GLU A 586 12.57 -31.81 11.94
C GLU A 586 12.27 -30.62 11.03
N CYS A 587 12.86 -30.59 9.83
CA CYS A 587 12.71 -29.54 8.83
C CYS A 587 11.62 -29.90 7.77
N THR A 588 10.49 -30.42 8.24
CA THR A 588 9.35 -30.73 7.35
C THR A 588 8.67 -29.46 6.84
N LEU A 589 7.96 -29.55 5.72
CA LEU A 589 7.15 -28.42 5.20
C LEU A 589 6.18 -27.86 6.25
N ALA A 590 5.55 -28.74 7.03
CA ALA A 590 4.68 -28.32 8.14
C ALA A 590 5.44 -27.53 9.24
N ALA A 591 6.72 -27.84 9.46
CA ALA A 591 7.55 -27.07 10.38
C ALA A 591 7.96 -25.71 9.80
N VAL A 592 8.28 -25.67 8.50
CA VAL A 592 8.55 -24.43 7.76
C VAL A 592 7.30 -23.53 7.76
N ASP A 593 6.12 -24.09 7.46
CA ASP A 593 4.85 -23.37 7.46
C ASP A 593 4.55 -22.73 8.81
N ARG A 594 4.69 -23.50 9.87
CA ARG A 594 4.50 -23.02 11.24
C ARG A 594 5.49 -21.90 11.59
N ALA A 595 6.77 -22.06 11.20
CA ALA A 595 7.82 -21.09 11.45
C ALA A 595 7.52 -19.77 10.72
N LEU A 596 7.19 -19.80 9.43
CA LEU A 596 6.80 -18.62 8.65
C LEU A 596 5.57 -17.92 9.25
N SER A 597 4.54 -18.66 9.64
CA SER A 597 3.32 -18.12 10.26
C SER A 597 3.59 -17.43 11.60
N ARG A 598 4.52 -17.94 12.40
CA ARG A 598 4.93 -17.30 13.66
C ARG A 598 5.76 -16.04 13.40
N TYR A 599 6.69 -16.10 12.44
CA TYR A 599 7.48 -14.93 12.06
C TYR A 599 6.65 -13.84 11.41
N ASP A 600 5.55 -14.17 10.71
CA ASP A 600 4.65 -13.14 10.19
C ASP A 600 4.06 -12.26 11.31
N SER A 601 3.86 -12.85 12.51
CA SER A 601 3.44 -12.14 13.73
C SER A 601 4.60 -11.51 14.53
N ALA A 602 5.82 -11.47 14.02
CA ALA A 602 6.99 -10.94 14.69
C ALA A 602 7.17 -9.43 14.49
N ALA A 603 7.95 -8.81 15.39
CA ALA A 603 8.37 -7.42 15.24
C ALA A 603 9.24 -7.25 13.97
N PRO A 604 9.18 -6.10 13.27
CA PRO A 604 9.97 -5.87 12.06
C PRO A 604 11.46 -6.13 12.23
N ALA A 605 12.03 -5.74 13.38
CA ALA A 605 13.43 -6.01 13.67
C ALA A 605 13.77 -7.51 13.65
N LEU A 606 12.88 -8.38 14.17
CA LEU A 606 13.10 -9.82 14.16
C LEU A 606 12.97 -10.42 12.77
N LYS A 607 12.07 -9.89 11.93
CA LYS A 607 11.97 -10.26 10.51
C LYS A 607 13.27 -9.89 9.77
N ARG A 608 13.79 -8.69 10.02
CA ARG A 608 15.08 -8.25 9.47
C ARG A 608 16.23 -9.17 9.88
N GLU A 609 16.35 -9.50 11.17
CA GLU A 609 17.36 -10.42 11.67
C GLU A 609 17.27 -11.79 10.96
N LEU A 610 16.07 -12.34 10.80
CA LEU A 610 15.87 -13.59 10.05
C LEU A 610 16.31 -13.45 8.59
N MET A 611 15.91 -12.39 7.90
CA MET A 611 16.26 -12.18 6.48
C MET A 611 17.79 -12.06 6.29
N LEU A 612 18.48 -11.34 7.19
CA LEU A 612 19.94 -11.25 7.19
C LEU A 612 20.61 -12.60 7.45
N ALA A 613 20.05 -13.41 8.35
CA ALA A 613 20.55 -14.76 8.59
C ALA A 613 20.32 -15.69 7.38
N CYS A 614 19.19 -15.60 6.71
CA CYS A 614 18.92 -16.32 5.46
C CYS A 614 19.94 -15.93 4.37
N ALA A 615 20.22 -14.63 4.22
CA ALA A 615 21.24 -14.17 3.27
C ALA A 615 22.64 -14.72 3.58
N ALA A 616 23.07 -14.61 4.83
CA ALA A 616 24.36 -15.15 5.26
C ALA A 616 24.45 -16.66 5.01
N THR A 617 23.35 -17.39 5.20
CA THR A 617 23.29 -18.83 4.92
C THR A 617 23.58 -19.14 3.46
N VAL A 618 22.91 -18.42 2.54
CA VAL A 618 23.06 -18.62 1.11
C VAL A 618 24.43 -18.17 0.59
N MET A 619 25.00 -17.13 1.20
CA MET A 619 26.33 -16.60 0.84
C MET A 619 27.51 -17.40 1.45
N ALA A 620 27.25 -18.50 2.12
CA ALA A 620 28.28 -19.24 2.86
C ALA A 620 29.37 -19.89 1.97
N ASP A 621 29.12 -20.07 0.68
CA ASP A 621 30.07 -20.63 -0.30
C ASP A 621 30.46 -19.61 -1.41
N ASP A 622 30.14 -18.34 -1.20
CA ASP A 622 30.38 -17.23 -2.16
C ASP A 622 29.69 -17.42 -3.53
N LYS A 623 28.74 -18.37 -3.63
CA LYS A 623 27.96 -18.62 -4.84
C LYS A 623 26.49 -18.65 -4.50
N VAL A 624 25.75 -17.76 -5.10
CA VAL A 624 24.30 -17.71 -4.97
C VAL A 624 23.68 -18.26 -6.24
N THR A 625 22.91 -19.33 -6.12
CA THR A 625 22.14 -19.86 -7.25
C THR A 625 20.84 -19.06 -7.39
N ASP A 626 20.31 -18.98 -8.61
CA ASP A 626 19.01 -18.33 -8.88
C ASP A 626 17.90 -18.89 -7.98
N ARG A 627 17.94 -20.20 -7.73
CA ARG A 627 16.95 -20.87 -6.87
C ARG A 627 17.03 -20.42 -5.40
N GLU A 628 18.22 -20.24 -4.86
CA GLU A 628 18.40 -19.72 -3.49
C GLU A 628 17.97 -18.27 -3.37
N ALA A 629 18.33 -17.46 -4.36
CA ALA A 629 17.93 -16.07 -4.45
C ALA A 629 16.40 -15.92 -4.44
N GLU A 630 15.72 -16.66 -5.30
CA GLU A 630 14.27 -16.60 -5.39
C GLU A 630 13.56 -17.21 -4.18
N LEU A 631 14.18 -18.20 -3.53
CA LEU A 631 13.66 -18.73 -2.27
C LEU A 631 13.70 -17.69 -1.15
N ILE A 632 14.78 -16.88 -1.07
CA ILE A 632 14.83 -15.74 -0.13
C ILE A 632 13.72 -14.73 -0.45
N ARG A 633 13.46 -14.43 -1.71
CA ARG A 633 12.35 -13.54 -2.11
C ARG A 633 11.00 -14.08 -1.65
N ALA A 634 10.75 -15.36 -1.88
CA ALA A 634 9.51 -16.02 -1.48
C ALA A 634 9.34 -16.07 0.06
N ILE A 635 10.42 -16.31 0.82
CA ILE A 635 10.42 -16.19 2.28
C ILE A 635 10.13 -14.74 2.70
N GLY A 636 10.77 -13.76 2.05
CA GLY A 636 10.55 -12.34 2.29
C GLY A 636 9.09 -11.96 2.08
N ASP A 637 8.48 -12.38 0.96
CA ASP A 637 7.06 -12.16 0.71
C ASP A 637 6.19 -12.76 1.80
N ALA A 638 6.43 -14.03 2.20
CA ALA A 638 5.70 -14.68 3.28
C ALA A 638 5.76 -13.92 4.61
N LEU A 639 6.75 -13.06 4.79
CA LEU A 639 6.98 -12.24 5.99
C LEU A 639 6.52 -10.78 5.82
N ASP A 640 5.89 -10.39 4.72
CA ASP A 640 5.55 -8.99 4.40
C ASP A 640 6.80 -8.09 4.27
N CYS A 641 7.87 -8.67 3.76
CA CYS A 641 9.15 -8.01 3.51
C CYS A 641 9.43 -8.06 2.00
N PRO A 642 9.07 -7.02 1.22
CA PRO A 642 9.27 -7.02 -0.23
C PRO A 642 10.75 -7.02 -0.57
N VAL A 643 11.24 -8.12 -1.11
CA VAL A 643 12.63 -8.30 -1.52
C VAL A 643 12.73 -8.06 -3.02
N PRO A 644 13.50 -7.05 -3.46
CA PRO A 644 13.73 -6.81 -4.88
C PRO A 644 14.42 -7.99 -5.57
N PRO A 645 14.32 -8.14 -6.90
CA PRO A 645 15.05 -9.16 -7.64
C PRO A 645 16.57 -9.03 -7.42
N PHE A 646 17.22 -10.18 -7.31
CA PHE A 646 18.69 -10.23 -7.29
C PHE A 646 19.18 -10.12 -8.72
N VAL A 647 19.91 -9.06 -9.03
CA VAL A 647 20.50 -8.83 -10.35
C VAL A 647 21.92 -9.39 -10.33
N GLN A 648 22.16 -10.44 -11.11
CA GLN A 648 23.51 -10.94 -11.35
C GLN A 648 24.10 -10.20 -12.56
N SER A 649 25.38 -9.81 -12.49
CA SER A 649 26.14 -9.42 -13.68
C SER A 649 26.60 -10.69 -14.38
N GLU A 650 26.44 -10.75 -15.68
CA GLU A 650 27.12 -11.72 -16.55
C GLU A 650 28.65 -11.53 -16.55
#